data_e870f52ac6426f2e80bc151be9e8f172
#
_entry.id   e870f52ac6426f2e80bc151be9e8f172
#
_cell.length_a   1.000
_cell.length_b   1.000
_cell.length_c   1.000
_cell.angle_alpha   90.00
_cell.angle_beta   90.00
_cell.angle_gamma   90.00
#
_symmetry.space_group_name_H-M   'P 1'
#
loop_
_entity.id
_entity.type
_entity.pdbx_description
1 polymer ?
#
loop_
_entity_poly.entity_id
_entity_poly.type
_entity_poly.pdbx_seq_one_letter_code
_entity_poly.pdbx_strand_id
1 'polypeptide(L)'
;MRPSELQYCRNQSLFYADPDNLSAESAKIDNVSFWTYADNDISWKSISEGPWQHHCHQSPMAEQGWKIHISSIPEEAQTVLSIASRIFLDNATSFKHLRNQECLRRSLAKYGDRIQCGKFIVGYPQEESVAVRLLKKLSDELKSFHGPVVLGDAQWGSAPIYFRYGAFRRIVMEDPESGLVAALRAPNGNLEEDRRSVHFSCPSWVSIPEEMVPHISRRFAPNTSDNDWYPYEIESVIHFSNSGGVYRANCCDSGESVVLKEARPYVGLDDFNCWAVDRLNHEAEAMKLLAGVPAIVRFKEFRKIGGHSFLIEEHIDGINLNSWIAQNYPFALSESSVKYVNSAIQISKKLKKTLQVVHERGYALVDFQPMNIIIGPELEPRIIDLETVRSLSDSSPFPIGTPGFVAKEGTDPESNDWFAYNRVVAQLFYPLVPLNSLSDSLIEVQMKMARQTLGCHIPFDTLLMPESPEARRSDTIPYLMDSRQTNLDQLESQLIEGIRASAYVFEGVIRIPGDIVSFSGIGHFNIESGLAGAAYTDAIRTALMSEDAIPKIENDEIMPRGYLSGIDGILLERGEDIELSKFQEDRPSGPIDVSLRSGLAGIALAKMASLMTQPDTKVDNDLTDLIAQLQGITEDPSSTIVSFETSSRKAAGLIDGWSGVGLALDRASLLLGDDSL
;
A
#
# COMPACT_ATOMS: atom_id res chain seq x y z
N MET A 1 5.21 -5.20 2.89
CA MET A 1 4.10 -4.48 2.21
C MET A 1 3.92 -3.14 2.91
N ARG A 2 3.97 -2.05 2.19
CA ARG A 2 3.74 -0.71 2.75
C ARG A 2 2.24 -0.54 3.01
N PRO A 3 1.80 0.14 4.08
CA PRO A 3 0.37 0.34 4.33
C PRO A 3 -0.39 0.95 3.16
N SER A 4 0.26 1.83 2.38
CA SER A 4 -0.32 2.44 1.17
C SER A 4 -0.58 1.44 0.03
N GLU A 5 0.03 0.28 0.04
CA GLU A 5 -0.15 -0.76 -0.98
C GLU A 5 -1.42 -1.56 -0.74
N LEU A 6 -1.88 -1.64 0.50
CA LEU A 6 -3.11 -2.35 0.87
C LEU A 6 -4.37 -1.77 0.22
N GLN A 7 -4.35 -0.49 -0.17
CA GLN A 7 -5.46 0.13 -0.90
C GLN A 7 -5.74 -0.50 -2.28
N TYR A 8 -4.75 -1.21 -2.85
CA TYR A 8 -4.89 -1.89 -4.13
C TYR A 8 -5.24 -3.38 -4.00
N CYS A 9 -5.31 -3.90 -2.77
CA CYS A 9 -5.82 -5.25 -2.52
C CYS A 9 -7.33 -5.27 -2.73
N ARG A 10 -7.82 -6.31 -3.40
CA ARG A 10 -9.25 -6.56 -3.56
C ARG A 10 -9.67 -7.81 -2.82
N ASN A 11 -10.87 -7.79 -2.29
CA ASN A 11 -11.46 -8.98 -1.71
C ASN A 11 -11.58 -10.05 -2.80
N GLN A 12 -11.10 -11.26 -2.50
CA GLN A 12 -11.12 -12.43 -3.40
C GLN A 12 -10.24 -12.35 -4.67
N SER A 13 -9.42 -11.32 -4.85
CA SER A 13 -8.42 -11.28 -5.91
C SER A 13 -7.07 -11.82 -5.43
N LEU A 14 -6.38 -12.58 -6.28
CA LEU A 14 -5.01 -13.05 -6.05
C LEU A 14 -3.98 -11.95 -6.33
N PHE A 15 -4.39 -10.90 -7.04
CA PHE A 15 -3.52 -9.85 -7.53
C PHE A 15 -4.00 -8.48 -7.05
N TYR A 16 -3.09 -7.53 -7.01
CA TYR A 16 -3.42 -6.14 -6.81
C TYR A 16 -4.32 -5.62 -7.93
N ALA A 17 -5.20 -4.69 -7.60
CA ALA A 17 -6.02 -4.00 -8.57
C ALA A 17 -5.19 -2.97 -9.34
N ASP A 18 -5.23 -3.01 -10.67
CA ASP A 18 -4.63 -2.00 -11.52
C ASP A 18 -5.36 -0.65 -11.35
N PRO A 19 -4.68 0.41 -10.90
CA PRO A 19 -5.29 1.73 -10.71
C PRO A 19 -5.89 2.32 -11.99
N ASP A 20 -5.35 1.94 -13.15
CA ASP A 20 -5.82 2.42 -14.45
C ASP A 20 -7.03 1.63 -14.95
N ASN A 21 -7.14 0.34 -14.59
CA ASN A 21 -8.20 -0.57 -15.04
C ASN A 21 -9.30 -0.81 -13.99
N LEU A 22 -9.53 0.11 -13.07
CA LEU A 22 -10.49 -0.06 -11.98
C LEU A 22 -11.94 -0.20 -12.44
N SER A 23 -12.25 0.28 -13.65
CA SER A 23 -13.62 0.28 -14.20
C SER A 23 -14.11 -1.09 -14.68
N ALA A 24 -13.23 -2.03 -15.00
CA ALA A 24 -13.62 -3.30 -15.62
C ALA A 24 -14.22 -4.32 -14.64
N GLU A 25 -13.93 -4.21 -13.34
CA GLU A 25 -14.28 -5.24 -12.35
C GLU A 25 -15.23 -4.78 -11.23
N SER A 26 -15.32 -3.48 -10.94
CA SER A 26 -16.27 -2.97 -9.95
C SER A 26 -17.62 -2.62 -10.59
N ALA A 27 -18.34 -3.63 -11.06
CA ALA A 27 -19.70 -3.46 -11.60
C ALA A 27 -20.73 -2.89 -10.60
N LYS A 28 -20.30 -2.50 -9.39
CA LYS A 28 -21.16 -1.98 -8.32
C LYS A 28 -21.00 -0.47 -8.07
N ILE A 29 -20.01 0.19 -8.66
CA ILE A 29 -19.80 1.64 -8.48
C ILE A 29 -19.65 2.22 -9.88
N ASP A 30 -20.53 3.16 -10.26
CA ASP A 30 -20.36 3.97 -11.45
C ASP A 30 -19.04 4.74 -11.32
N ASN A 31 -17.97 4.26 -11.97
CA ASN A 31 -16.68 4.92 -11.98
C ASN A 31 -16.76 6.16 -12.88
N VAL A 32 -17.50 7.15 -12.42
CA VAL A 32 -17.70 8.40 -13.14
C VAL A 32 -16.44 9.24 -13.02
N SER A 33 -15.84 9.55 -14.17
CA SER A 33 -14.75 10.52 -14.23
C SER A 33 -15.27 11.90 -13.83
N PHE A 34 -14.51 12.60 -13.02
CA PHE A 34 -14.80 13.98 -12.70
C PHE A 34 -14.54 14.88 -13.92
N TRP A 35 -15.34 15.90 -14.05
CA TRP A 35 -15.21 16.90 -15.11
C TRP A 35 -15.02 18.30 -14.53
N THR A 36 -14.35 19.17 -15.28
CA THR A 36 -14.12 20.56 -14.94
C THR A 36 -14.43 21.48 -16.11
N TYR A 37 -14.59 22.75 -15.83
CA TYR A 37 -14.74 23.76 -16.89
C TYR A 37 -13.44 23.96 -17.70
N ALA A 38 -12.28 23.59 -17.16
CA ALA A 38 -10.99 23.66 -17.84
C ALA A 38 -10.89 22.70 -19.04
N ASP A 39 -11.68 21.64 -19.07
CA ASP A 39 -11.63 20.61 -20.12
C ASP A 39 -12.07 21.15 -21.49
N ASN A 40 -12.77 22.28 -21.52
CA ASN A 40 -13.27 22.92 -22.74
C ASN A 40 -12.57 24.26 -23.08
N ASP A 41 -11.53 24.64 -22.35
CA ASP A 41 -10.84 25.92 -22.52
C ASP A 41 -9.43 25.73 -23.11
N ILE A 42 -9.20 26.26 -24.32
CA ILE A 42 -7.94 26.13 -25.08
C ILE A 42 -6.72 26.75 -24.36
N SER A 43 -6.93 27.64 -23.39
CA SER A 43 -5.86 28.25 -22.59
C SER A 43 -5.33 27.30 -21.50
N TRP A 44 -5.94 26.12 -21.35
CA TRP A 44 -5.61 25.14 -20.34
C TRP A 44 -5.10 23.85 -20.98
N LYS A 45 -4.05 23.28 -20.41
CA LYS A 45 -3.54 21.96 -20.76
C LYS A 45 -3.95 20.99 -19.68
N SER A 46 -4.71 19.96 -20.05
CA SER A 46 -5.11 18.87 -19.16
C SER A 46 -4.19 17.66 -19.35
N ILE A 47 -3.63 17.11 -18.25
CA ILE A 47 -2.70 15.96 -18.26
C ILE A 47 -3.12 15.00 -17.15
N SER A 48 -3.27 13.71 -17.49
CA SER A 48 -3.50 12.64 -16.52
C SER A 48 -2.16 12.04 -16.07
N GLU A 49 -1.96 11.92 -14.75
CA GLU A 49 -0.76 11.31 -14.16
C GLU A 49 -1.15 10.50 -12.92
N GLY A 50 -1.08 9.19 -13.01
CA GLY A 50 -1.55 8.29 -11.94
C GLY A 50 -3.01 8.59 -11.53
N PRO A 51 -3.30 8.77 -10.25
CA PRO A 51 -4.66 9.08 -9.79
C PRO A 51 -5.07 10.55 -10.01
N TRP A 52 -4.21 11.36 -10.58
CA TRP A 52 -4.41 12.80 -10.69
C TRP A 52 -4.75 13.24 -12.11
N GLN A 53 -5.65 14.21 -12.22
CA GLN A 53 -5.91 15.02 -13.41
C GLN A 53 -5.38 16.42 -13.14
N HIS A 54 -4.38 16.86 -13.92
CA HIS A 54 -3.77 18.17 -13.85
C HIS A 54 -4.39 19.12 -14.85
N HIS A 55 -4.62 20.36 -14.44
CA HIS A 55 -5.06 21.46 -15.29
C HIS A 55 -4.06 22.61 -15.16
N CYS A 56 -3.24 22.77 -16.17
CA CYS A 56 -2.15 23.73 -16.20
C CYS A 56 -2.54 24.93 -17.06
N HIS A 57 -2.55 26.12 -16.47
CA HIS A 57 -2.67 27.36 -17.21
C HIS A 57 -1.35 27.66 -17.95
N GLN A 58 -1.41 28.37 -19.08
CA GLN A 58 -0.23 28.70 -19.90
C GLN A 58 0.82 29.57 -19.17
N SER A 59 0.46 30.27 -18.09
CA SER A 59 1.42 31.02 -17.28
C SER A 59 2.44 30.13 -16.60
N PRO A 60 3.72 30.53 -16.53
CA PRO A 60 4.76 29.75 -15.85
C PRO A 60 4.37 29.43 -14.41
N MET A 61 4.47 28.18 -14.00
CA MET A 61 4.23 27.75 -12.61
C MET A 61 5.48 28.05 -11.76
N ALA A 62 5.30 28.67 -10.60
CA ALA A 62 6.37 28.82 -9.62
C ALA A 62 6.91 27.46 -9.15
N GLU A 63 8.15 27.44 -8.66
CA GLU A 63 8.73 26.19 -8.12
C GLU A 63 8.07 25.76 -6.80
N GLN A 64 7.67 26.73 -5.98
CA GLN A 64 7.10 26.54 -4.64
C GLN A 64 6.25 27.71 -4.21
N GLY A 65 5.39 27.52 -3.22
CA GLY A 65 4.50 28.57 -2.72
C GLY A 65 3.42 28.02 -1.78
N TRP A 66 2.40 28.84 -1.50
CA TRP A 66 1.23 28.45 -0.70
C TRP A 66 0.29 27.58 -1.54
N LYS A 67 0.21 26.26 -1.19
CA LYS A 67 -0.74 25.33 -1.77
C LYS A 67 -2.09 25.45 -1.07
N ILE A 68 -3.15 25.30 -1.85
CA ILE A 68 -4.52 25.17 -1.33
C ILE A 68 -4.97 23.75 -1.55
N HIS A 69 -5.35 23.03 -0.48
CA HIS A 69 -5.95 21.73 -0.55
C HIS A 69 -7.43 21.82 -0.19
N ILE A 70 -8.28 21.15 -0.98
CA ILE A 70 -9.72 21.07 -0.73
C ILE A 70 -10.04 19.61 -0.53
N SER A 71 -10.68 19.27 0.59
CA SER A 71 -11.19 17.92 0.84
C SER A 71 -12.68 17.82 0.52
N SER A 72 -13.13 16.60 0.23
CA SER A 72 -14.54 16.31 -0.03
C SER A 72 -14.87 14.87 0.31
N ILE A 73 -16.15 14.62 0.59
CA ILE A 73 -16.72 13.26 0.59
C ILE A 73 -17.16 12.89 -0.84
N PRO A 74 -17.26 11.59 -1.17
CA PRO A 74 -17.61 11.13 -2.52
C PRO A 74 -18.93 11.72 -3.06
N GLU A 75 -19.92 11.86 -2.22
CA GLU A 75 -21.27 12.34 -2.59
C GLU A 75 -21.28 13.81 -3.02
N GLU A 76 -20.36 14.61 -2.50
CA GLU A 76 -20.27 16.06 -2.74
C GLU A 76 -19.18 16.43 -3.77
N ALA A 77 -18.32 15.48 -4.13
CA ALA A 77 -17.06 15.71 -4.82
C ALA A 77 -17.21 16.47 -6.15
N GLN A 78 -18.15 16.07 -7.02
CA GLN A 78 -18.35 16.73 -8.30
C GLN A 78 -18.83 18.17 -8.13
N THR A 79 -19.69 18.44 -7.16
CA THR A 79 -20.18 19.80 -6.88
C THR A 79 -19.05 20.69 -6.35
N VAL A 80 -18.27 20.17 -5.39
CA VAL A 80 -17.09 20.85 -4.84
C VAL A 80 -16.09 21.16 -5.95
N LEU A 81 -15.80 20.20 -6.83
CA LEU A 81 -14.88 20.39 -7.94
C LEU A 81 -15.40 21.43 -8.94
N SER A 82 -16.69 21.43 -9.26
CA SER A 82 -17.30 22.40 -10.18
C SER A 82 -17.18 23.83 -9.66
N ILE A 83 -17.39 24.03 -8.36
CA ILE A 83 -17.24 25.34 -7.71
C ILE A 83 -15.75 25.74 -7.68
N ALA A 84 -14.88 24.87 -7.20
CA ALA A 84 -13.45 25.16 -7.04
C ALA A 84 -12.76 25.41 -8.39
N SER A 85 -13.02 24.57 -9.40
CA SER A 85 -12.42 24.73 -10.74
C SER A 85 -12.79 26.05 -11.38
N ARG A 86 -14.05 26.51 -11.28
CA ARG A 86 -14.47 27.82 -11.75
C ARG A 86 -13.69 28.95 -11.08
N ILE A 87 -13.52 28.87 -9.75
CA ILE A 87 -12.78 29.86 -9.00
C ILE A 87 -11.30 29.89 -9.42
N PHE A 88 -10.68 28.74 -9.65
CA PHE A 88 -9.30 28.63 -10.12
C PHE A 88 -9.15 29.18 -11.56
N LEU A 89 -10.09 28.86 -12.45
CA LEU A 89 -10.10 29.37 -13.81
C LEU A 89 -10.20 30.90 -13.84
N ASP A 90 -11.14 31.50 -13.11
CA ASP A 90 -11.33 32.97 -13.00
C ASP A 90 -10.07 33.70 -12.50
N ASN A 91 -9.16 32.98 -11.83
CA ASN A 91 -7.92 33.54 -11.25
C ASN A 91 -6.65 32.99 -11.92
N ALA A 92 -6.75 32.36 -13.11
CA ALA A 92 -5.63 31.78 -13.86
C ALA A 92 -4.70 30.92 -13.00
N THR A 93 -5.26 30.14 -12.07
CA THR A 93 -4.53 29.36 -11.08
C THR A 93 -4.54 27.89 -11.46
N SER A 94 -3.39 27.33 -11.82
CA SER A 94 -3.22 25.91 -12.10
C SER A 94 -3.64 25.06 -10.90
N PHE A 95 -4.26 23.92 -11.18
CA PHE A 95 -4.74 23.00 -10.14
C PHE A 95 -4.71 21.55 -10.62
N LYS A 96 -4.85 20.62 -9.68
CA LYS A 96 -5.10 19.21 -9.98
C LYS A 96 -6.20 18.65 -9.07
N HIS A 97 -6.80 17.57 -9.49
CA HIS A 97 -7.77 16.84 -8.67
C HIS A 97 -7.63 15.32 -8.88
N LEU A 98 -8.16 14.53 -7.97
CA LEU A 98 -8.30 13.09 -8.19
C LEU A 98 -9.26 12.86 -9.36
N ARG A 99 -8.85 12.03 -10.34
CA ARG A 99 -9.50 11.99 -11.67
C ARG A 99 -10.91 11.41 -11.68
N ASN A 100 -11.25 10.52 -10.74
CA ASN A 100 -12.55 9.87 -10.70
C ASN A 100 -12.98 9.52 -9.26
N GLN A 101 -14.22 9.07 -9.13
CA GLN A 101 -14.86 8.71 -7.87
C GLN A 101 -14.08 7.61 -7.14
N GLU A 102 -13.58 6.62 -7.86
CA GLU A 102 -12.82 5.51 -7.28
C GLU A 102 -11.50 5.96 -6.67
N CYS A 103 -10.74 6.83 -7.36
CA CYS A 103 -9.51 7.41 -6.81
C CYS A 103 -9.77 8.17 -5.51
N LEU A 104 -10.90 8.90 -5.43
CA LEU A 104 -11.29 9.59 -4.21
C LEU A 104 -11.63 8.60 -3.09
N ARG A 105 -12.46 7.59 -3.36
CA ARG A 105 -12.83 6.57 -2.37
C ARG A 105 -11.60 5.86 -1.80
N ARG A 106 -10.67 5.47 -2.67
CA ARG A 106 -9.40 4.83 -2.25
C ARG A 106 -8.54 5.74 -1.37
N SER A 107 -8.46 7.03 -1.70
CA SER A 107 -7.73 7.99 -0.87
C SER A 107 -8.32 8.12 0.54
N LEU A 108 -9.62 7.87 0.68
CA LEU A 108 -10.36 7.91 1.94
C LEU A 108 -10.44 6.56 2.65
N ALA A 109 -10.04 5.46 2.01
CA ALA A 109 -10.14 4.11 2.56
C ALA A 109 -9.22 3.88 3.78
N LYS A 110 -9.47 2.81 4.55
CA LYS A 110 -8.72 2.44 5.77
C LYS A 110 -7.21 2.38 5.51
N TYR A 111 -6.80 1.89 4.34
CA TYR A 111 -5.40 1.73 3.93
C TYR A 111 -4.90 2.81 2.98
N GLY A 112 -5.68 3.89 2.74
CA GLY A 112 -5.22 5.05 2.00
C GLY A 112 -4.00 5.70 2.66
N ASP A 113 -3.21 6.43 1.84
CA ASP A 113 -2.05 7.17 2.36
C ASP A 113 -2.52 8.29 3.31
N ARG A 114 -2.19 8.15 4.59
CA ARG A 114 -2.59 9.07 5.66
C ARG A 114 -2.16 10.53 5.39
N ILE A 115 -1.01 10.74 4.73
CA ILE A 115 -0.47 12.08 4.44
C ILE A 115 -1.17 12.72 3.23
N GLN A 116 -1.61 11.90 2.26
CA GLN A 116 -2.33 12.36 1.07
C GLN A 116 -3.84 12.43 1.28
N CYS A 117 -4.35 11.74 2.30
CA CYS A 117 -5.78 11.70 2.60
C CYS A 117 -6.39 13.09 2.75
N GLY A 118 -7.55 13.29 2.16
CA GLY A 118 -8.27 14.55 2.16
C GLY A 118 -7.81 15.55 1.09
N LYS A 119 -6.74 15.29 0.36
CA LYS A 119 -6.29 16.17 -0.73
C LYS A 119 -7.03 15.80 -2.02
N PHE A 120 -8.30 16.14 -2.11
CA PHE A 120 -9.10 15.89 -3.31
C PHE A 120 -8.74 16.84 -4.46
N ILE A 121 -8.62 18.15 -4.16
CA ILE A 121 -8.20 19.17 -5.13
C ILE A 121 -6.99 19.91 -4.57
N VAL A 122 -6.03 20.26 -5.42
CA VAL A 122 -4.83 21.03 -5.06
C VAL A 122 -4.68 22.20 -5.99
N GLY A 123 -4.75 23.44 -5.45
CA GLY A 123 -4.51 24.67 -6.18
C GLY A 123 -3.08 25.19 -5.97
N TYR A 124 -2.52 25.82 -7.02
CA TYR A 124 -1.15 26.33 -7.07
C TYR A 124 -1.11 27.83 -7.38
N PRO A 125 -1.52 28.71 -6.44
CA PRO A 125 -1.48 30.16 -6.62
C PRO A 125 -0.04 30.66 -6.85
N GLN A 126 0.16 31.52 -7.85
CA GLN A 126 1.49 32.02 -8.19
C GLN A 126 2.03 33.04 -7.18
N GLU A 127 1.12 33.76 -6.52
CA GLU A 127 1.44 34.83 -5.57
C GLU A 127 0.69 34.64 -4.25
N GLU A 128 1.27 35.12 -3.16
CA GLU A 128 0.70 35.06 -1.82
C GLU A 128 -0.65 35.79 -1.73
N SER A 129 -0.77 36.95 -2.35
CA SER A 129 -2.02 37.73 -2.40
C SER A 129 -3.15 36.99 -3.11
N VAL A 130 -2.81 36.24 -4.15
CA VAL A 130 -3.76 35.34 -4.87
C VAL A 130 -4.18 34.18 -3.97
N ALA A 131 -3.24 33.57 -3.24
CA ALA A 131 -3.54 32.49 -2.31
C ALA A 131 -4.56 32.93 -1.23
N VAL A 132 -4.33 34.07 -0.58
CA VAL A 132 -5.24 34.64 0.44
C VAL A 132 -6.63 34.90 -0.15
N ARG A 133 -6.69 35.53 -1.32
CA ARG A 133 -7.96 35.83 -1.99
C ARG A 133 -8.74 34.59 -2.35
N LEU A 134 -8.05 33.53 -2.86
CA LEU A 134 -8.66 32.25 -3.19
C LEU A 134 -9.15 31.54 -1.96
N LEU A 135 -8.38 31.49 -0.86
CA LEU A 135 -8.81 30.88 0.40
C LEU A 135 -10.09 31.53 0.94
N LYS A 136 -10.20 32.86 0.90
CA LYS A 136 -11.43 33.59 1.29
C LYS A 136 -12.61 33.18 0.40
N LYS A 137 -12.46 33.28 -0.94
CA LYS A 137 -13.54 33.01 -1.90
C LYS A 137 -14.00 31.53 -1.84
N LEU A 138 -13.06 30.59 -1.79
CA LEU A 138 -13.36 29.17 -1.66
C LEU A 138 -14.08 28.86 -0.35
N SER A 139 -13.64 29.49 0.76
CA SER A 139 -14.27 29.28 2.07
C SER A 139 -15.72 29.75 2.10
N ASP A 140 -16.03 30.89 1.49
CA ASP A 140 -17.41 31.38 1.43
C ASP A 140 -18.33 30.44 0.65
N GLU A 141 -17.85 29.88 -0.45
CA GLU A 141 -18.63 28.99 -1.32
C GLU A 141 -18.71 27.53 -0.82
N LEU A 142 -17.68 27.07 -0.09
CA LEU A 142 -17.58 25.66 0.30
C LEU A 142 -17.80 25.39 1.80
N LYS A 143 -18.23 26.36 2.59
CA LYS A 143 -18.41 26.23 4.05
C LYS A 143 -19.48 25.21 4.49
N SER A 144 -20.41 24.86 3.62
CA SER A 144 -21.48 23.88 3.90
C SER A 144 -21.15 22.47 3.44
N PHE A 145 -20.00 22.25 2.80
CA PHE A 145 -19.55 20.96 2.32
C PHE A 145 -18.68 20.25 3.38
N HIS A 146 -18.53 18.94 3.21
CA HIS A 146 -17.86 18.06 4.14
C HIS A 146 -16.63 17.41 3.52
N GLY A 147 -15.67 17.09 4.36
CA GLY A 147 -14.48 16.36 3.96
C GLY A 147 -13.56 16.08 5.14
N PRO A 148 -12.64 15.11 5.01
CA PRO A 148 -11.69 14.79 6.06
C PRO A 148 -10.71 15.94 6.30
N VAL A 149 -10.21 15.97 7.52
CA VAL A 149 -9.11 16.87 7.89
C VAL A 149 -7.84 16.46 7.16
N VAL A 150 -7.22 17.40 6.43
CA VAL A 150 -5.90 17.21 5.81
C VAL A 150 -4.82 17.37 6.88
N LEU A 151 -4.13 16.27 7.19
CA LEU A 151 -3.08 16.27 8.21
C LEU A 151 -1.88 17.09 7.75
N GLY A 152 -1.27 17.83 8.68
CA GLY A 152 -0.11 18.68 8.40
C GLY A 152 -0.40 20.03 7.79
N ASP A 153 -1.66 20.31 7.39
CA ASP A 153 -2.08 21.59 6.83
C ASP A 153 -2.87 22.41 7.85
N ALA A 154 -2.88 23.74 7.69
CA ALA A 154 -3.76 24.62 8.45
C ALA A 154 -5.13 24.70 7.77
N GLN A 155 -6.22 24.63 8.55
CA GLN A 155 -7.58 24.74 8.04
C GLN A 155 -8.03 26.20 7.99
N TRP A 156 -8.58 26.64 6.87
CA TRP A 156 -9.15 27.96 6.73
C TRP A 156 -10.61 28.00 7.24
N GLY A 157 -10.81 28.60 8.40
CA GLY A 157 -12.15 28.66 9.03
C GLY A 157 -12.68 27.30 9.42
N SER A 158 -13.96 27.03 9.06
CA SER A 158 -14.64 25.75 9.24
C SER A 158 -14.87 24.99 7.92
N ALA A 159 -14.50 25.59 6.79
CA ALA A 159 -14.66 24.96 5.48
C ALA A 159 -13.65 23.82 5.28
N PRO A 160 -13.91 22.85 4.40
CA PRO A 160 -12.99 21.75 4.10
C PRO A 160 -11.84 22.21 3.20
N ILE A 161 -11.21 23.33 3.59
CA ILE A 161 -10.13 24.01 2.85
C ILE A 161 -8.92 24.15 3.76
N TYR A 162 -7.78 23.77 3.22
CA TYR A 162 -6.52 23.70 3.95
C TYR A 162 -5.41 24.36 3.15
N PHE A 163 -4.37 24.81 3.83
CA PHE A 163 -3.24 25.43 3.18
C PHE A 163 -1.91 25.07 3.87
N ARG A 164 -0.86 25.00 3.06
CA ARG A 164 0.52 24.86 3.51
C ARG A 164 1.48 25.46 2.51
N TYR A 165 2.69 25.80 2.94
CA TYR A 165 3.78 26.14 2.04
C TYR A 165 4.44 24.84 1.54
N GLY A 166 4.77 24.75 0.23
CA GLY A 166 5.39 23.53 -0.33
C GLY A 166 5.77 23.67 -1.80
N ALA A 167 6.56 22.73 -2.30
CA ALA A 167 7.01 22.69 -3.69
C ALA A 167 5.84 22.42 -4.66
N PHE A 168 5.72 23.22 -5.74
CA PHE A 168 4.73 23.01 -6.80
C PHE A 168 5.24 22.02 -7.85
N ARG A 169 6.56 21.97 -8.07
CA ARG A 169 7.26 21.01 -8.91
C ARG A 169 8.04 20.03 -8.04
N ARG A 170 8.47 18.93 -8.63
CA ARG A 170 9.29 17.94 -7.92
C ARG A 170 10.67 18.55 -7.67
N ILE A 171 10.95 18.95 -6.43
CA ILE A 171 12.27 19.31 -5.94
C ILE A 171 12.65 18.20 -4.94
N VAL A 172 13.82 17.63 -5.10
CA VAL A 172 14.32 16.57 -4.20
C VAL A 172 15.72 16.89 -3.74
N MET A 173 16.07 16.42 -2.54
CA MET A 173 17.43 16.43 -2.01
C MET A 173 17.77 15.08 -1.43
N GLU A 174 19.05 14.80 -1.29
CA GLU A 174 19.52 13.58 -0.63
C GLU A 174 19.56 13.79 0.89
N ASP A 175 18.93 12.89 1.60
CA ASP A 175 19.07 12.74 3.05
C ASP A 175 19.88 11.48 3.34
N PRO A 176 20.92 11.55 4.21
CA PRO A 176 21.82 10.43 4.46
C PRO A 176 21.14 9.17 5.05
N GLU A 177 20.00 9.33 5.71
CA GLU A 177 19.28 8.23 6.37
C GLU A 177 18.11 7.71 5.52
N SER A 178 17.40 8.64 4.83
CA SER A 178 16.13 8.35 4.15
C SER A 178 16.23 8.28 2.62
N GLY A 179 17.43 8.59 2.05
CA GLY A 179 17.61 8.66 0.60
C GLY A 179 17.04 9.96 -0.01
N LEU A 180 16.37 9.87 -1.17
CA LEU A 180 15.80 11.05 -1.82
C LEU A 180 14.52 11.50 -1.11
N VAL A 181 14.55 12.70 -0.54
CA VAL A 181 13.42 13.35 0.13
C VAL A 181 12.93 14.58 -0.62
N ALA A 182 11.64 14.92 -0.48
CA ALA A 182 11.10 16.13 -1.04
C ALA A 182 11.76 17.38 -0.40
N ALA A 183 12.05 18.39 -1.20
CA ALA A 183 12.78 19.57 -0.77
C ALA A 183 12.10 20.88 -1.17
N LEU A 184 12.52 21.95 -0.51
CA LEU A 184 12.22 23.35 -0.82
C LEU A 184 13.53 24.09 -1.03
N ARG A 185 13.50 25.13 -1.86
CA ARG A 185 14.64 25.99 -2.11
C ARG A 185 14.57 27.24 -1.23
N ALA A 186 15.49 27.37 -0.30
CA ALA A 186 15.63 28.56 0.53
C ALA A 186 16.12 29.77 -0.28
N PRO A 187 15.92 31.02 0.19
CA PRO A 187 16.32 32.22 -0.54
C PRO A 187 17.83 32.32 -0.84
N ASN A 188 18.65 31.61 -0.06
CA ASN A 188 20.10 31.53 -0.27
C ASN A 188 20.51 30.50 -1.34
N GLY A 189 19.51 29.80 -1.97
CA GLY A 189 19.70 28.75 -2.97
C GLY A 189 19.87 27.33 -2.41
N ASN A 190 20.03 27.17 -1.10
CA ASN A 190 20.14 25.84 -0.47
C ASN A 190 18.82 25.07 -0.53
N LEU A 191 18.92 23.74 -0.59
CA LEU A 191 17.77 22.88 -0.46
C LEU A 191 17.55 22.50 1.02
N GLU A 192 16.31 22.55 1.46
CA GLU A 192 15.85 22.12 2.78
C GLU A 192 14.72 21.12 2.62
N GLU A 193 14.64 20.12 3.51
CA GLU A 193 13.59 19.10 3.47
C GLU A 193 12.18 19.72 3.54
N ASP A 194 11.29 19.33 2.59
CA ASP A 194 9.85 19.62 2.66
C ASP A 194 9.18 18.67 3.65
N ARG A 195 9.38 18.92 4.95
CA ARG A 195 8.87 18.06 6.03
C ARG A 195 7.37 17.96 6.00
N ARG A 196 6.89 16.71 5.91
CA ARG A 196 5.46 16.36 5.96
C ARG A 196 5.17 15.67 7.28
N SER A 197 4.78 16.44 8.28
CA SER A 197 4.36 15.93 9.58
C SER A 197 2.83 16.03 9.73
N VAL A 198 2.29 15.43 10.78
CA VAL A 198 0.88 15.59 11.16
C VAL A 198 0.58 16.99 11.73
N HIS A 199 1.61 17.77 11.99
CA HIS A 199 1.52 19.14 12.48
C HIS A 199 1.88 20.12 11.37
N PHE A 200 1.18 21.27 11.34
CA PHE A 200 1.51 22.34 10.42
C PHE A 200 2.95 22.80 10.65
N SER A 201 3.70 22.90 9.58
CA SER A 201 5.04 23.44 9.58
C SER A 201 5.22 24.38 8.39
N CYS A 202 5.97 25.46 8.60
CA CYS A 202 6.34 26.40 7.57
C CYS A 202 7.84 26.71 7.73
N PRO A 203 8.62 26.77 6.63
CA PRO A 203 10.02 27.14 6.71
C PRO A 203 10.22 28.49 7.39
N SER A 204 11.26 28.65 8.20
CA SER A 204 11.50 29.87 8.98
C SER A 204 11.75 31.12 8.13
N TRP A 205 12.16 30.92 6.88
CA TRP A 205 12.40 31.98 5.91
C TRP A 205 11.15 32.40 5.11
N VAL A 206 10.00 31.74 5.31
CA VAL A 206 8.73 32.12 4.68
C VAL A 206 7.94 33.01 5.62
N SER A 207 7.59 34.20 5.14
CA SER A 207 6.64 35.09 5.85
C SER A 207 5.23 34.54 5.71
N ILE A 208 4.52 34.41 6.82
CA ILE A 208 3.13 33.94 6.82
C ILE A 208 2.23 35.19 6.71
N PRO A 209 1.32 35.25 5.70
CA PRO A 209 0.35 36.36 5.58
C PRO A 209 -0.47 36.53 6.85
N GLU A 210 -0.69 37.81 7.25
CA GLU A 210 -1.44 38.16 8.47
C GLU A 210 -2.82 37.47 8.52
N GLU A 211 -3.50 37.35 7.39
CA GLU A 211 -4.81 36.72 7.28
C GLU A 211 -4.75 35.19 7.50
N MET A 212 -3.60 34.55 7.27
CA MET A 212 -3.43 33.09 7.49
C MET A 212 -3.13 32.77 8.97
N VAL A 213 -2.50 33.68 9.72
CA VAL A 213 -2.08 33.47 11.11
C VAL A 213 -3.20 32.99 12.04
N PRO A 214 -4.42 33.57 12.04
CA PRO A 214 -5.50 33.12 12.91
C PRO A 214 -5.97 31.69 12.65
N HIS A 215 -5.71 31.15 11.46
CA HIS A 215 -6.11 29.83 11.04
C HIS A 215 -5.10 28.74 11.45
N ILE A 216 -3.83 29.12 11.58
CA ILE A 216 -2.78 28.21 12.06
C ILE A 216 -2.96 27.92 13.54
N SER A 217 -3.21 28.94 14.34
CA SER A 217 -3.37 28.83 15.80
C SER A 217 -4.59 28.03 16.23
N ARG A 218 -5.67 28.01 15.42
CA ARG A 218 -6.94 27.34 15.76
C ARG A 218 -6.84 25.83 15.84
N ARG A 219 -5.95 25.21 15.09
CA ARG A 219 -5.81 23.74 15.07
C ARG A 219 -4.96 23.22 16.24
N PHE A 220 -4.09 24.08 16.77
CA PHE A 220 -3.16 23.76 17.84
C PHE A 220 -3.50 24.45 19.17
N ALA A 221 -4.40 25.42 19.15
CA ALA A 221 -5.04 25.81 20.40
C ALA A 221 -5.81 24.56 20.89
N PRO A 222 -5.45 24.02 22.04
CA PRO A 222 -6.26 22.98 22.65
C PRO A 222 -7.64 23.59 22.94
N ASN A 223 -8.60 23.40 22.00
CA ASN A 223 -10.01 23.35 22.40
C ASN A 223 -10.26 22.08 23.23
N THR A 224 -9.24 21.23 23.33
CA THR A 224 -9.10 20.22 24.35
C THR A 224 -8.46 20.91 25.53
N SER A 225 -9.23 21.26 26.55
CA SER A 225 -8.66 21.46 27.88
C SER A 225 -7.80 20.20 28.18
N ASP A 226 -6.70 20.33 28.92
CA ASP A 226 -5.97 19.15 29.45
C ASP A 226 -6.91 18.16 30.15
N ASN A 227 -8.13 18.59 30.44
CA ASN A 227 -9.23 17.85 31.05
C ASN A 227 -10.02 16.95 30.09
N ASP A 228 -9.95 17.15 28.76
CA ASP A 228 -10.72 16.34 27.80
C ASP A 228 -10.18 14.90 27.69
N TRP A 229 -8.89 14.70 27.95
CA TRP A 229 -8.23 13.39 28.02
C TRP A 229 -8.36 12.70 29.38
N TYR A 230 -8.61 13.47 30.44
CA TYR A 230 -8.74 12.89 31.77
C TYR A 230 -9.86 11.83 31.81
N PRO A 231 -9.65 10.65 32.41
CA PRO A 231 -8.50 10.26 33.22
C PRO A 231 -7.40 9.49 32.44
N TYR A 232 -7.32 9.59 31.12
CA TYR A 232 -6.39 8.80 30.31
C TYR A 232 -5.13 9.58 29.91
N GLU A 233 -3.97 8.99 30.17
CA GLU A 233 -2.67 9.50 29.75
C GLU A 233 -2.09 8.54 28.70
N ILE A 234 -1.86 9.06 27.47
CA ILE A 234 -1.31 8.26 26.36
C ILE A 234 0.15 7.95 26.63
N GLU A 235 0.50 6.65 26.68
CA GLU A 235 1.86 6.15 26.91
C GLU A 235 2.60 5.95 25.59
N SER A 236 1.96 5.32 24.63
CA SER A 236 2.59 4.97 23.34
C SER A 236 1.56 4.74 22.23
N VAL A 237 2.07 4.77 21.00
CA VAL A 237 1.29 4.43 19.81
C VAL A 237 1.51 2.95 19.49
N ILE A 238 0.43 2.20 19.32
CA ILE A 238 0.48 0.80 18.89
C ILE A 238 0.49 0.74 17.35
N HIS A 239 -0.45 1.49 16.72
CA HIS A 239 -0.59 1.47 15.27
C HIS A 239 -1.24 2.76 14.76
N PHE A 240 -0.89 3.13 13.51
CA PHE A 240 -1.59 4.17 12.75
C PHE A 240 -2.13 3.63 11.44
N SER A 241 -3.34 4.04 11.10
CA SER A 241 -3.93 3.87 9.77
C SER A 241 -4.50 5.21 9.28
N ASN A 242 -5.05 5.22 8.07
CA ASN A 242 -5.78 6.40 7.61
C ASN A 242 -7.04 6.66 8.45
N SER A 243 -7.67 5.61 8.96
CA SER A 243 -8.87 5.73 9.80
C SER A 243 -8.62 6.45 11.13
N GLY A 244 -7.45 6.28 11.73
CA GLY A 244 -7.08 6.82 13.03
C GLY A 244 -5.83 6.18 13.60
N GLY A 245 -5.66 6.28 14.91
CA GLY A 245 -4.59 5.66 15.68
C GLY A 245 -5.13 4.66 16.71
N VAL A 246 -4.28 3.73 17.10
CA VAL A 246 -4.50 2.86 18.27
C VAL A 246 -3.38 3.16 19.26
N TYR A 247 -3.76 3.49 20.48
CA TYR A 247 -2.85 3.98 21.50
C TYR A 247 -2.94 3.13 22.76
N ARG A 248 -1.81 2.91 23.42
CA ARG A 248 -1.76 2.45 24.80
C ARG A 248 -1.81 3.66 25.73
N ALA A 249 -2.64 3.60 26.76
CA ALA A 249 -2.75 4.64 27.76
C ALA A 249 -2.95 4.07 29.16
N ASN A 250 -2.73 4.90 30.15
CA ASN A 250 -2.98 4.59 31.57
C ASN A 250 -4.16 5.43 32.07
N CYS A 251 -5.07 4.81 32.81
CA CYS A 251 -6.12 5.53 33.53
C CYS A 251 -5.54 6.04 34.86
N CYS A 252 -5.45 7.37 35.02
CA CYS A 252 -4.86 8.00 36.22
C CYS A 252 -5.65 7.69 37.50
N ASP A 253 -6.97 7.45 37.39
CA ASP A 253 -7.82 7.18 38.55
C ASP A 253 -7.66 5.75 39.07
N SER A 254 -7.57 4.76 38.20
CA SER A 254 -7.50 3.33 38.54
C SER A 254 -6.12 2.73 38.45
N GLY A 255 -5.18 3.36 37.75
CA GLY A 255 -3.89 2.80 37.40
C GLY A 255 -3.96 1.68 36.34
N GLU A 256 -5.13 1.42 35.76
CA GLU A 256 -5.30 0.38 34.74
C GLU A 256 -4.72 0.83 33.40
N SER A 257 -4.03 -0.09 32.72
CA SER A 257 -3.66 0.10 31.31
C SER A 257 -4.88 -0.14 30.41
N VAL A 258 -5.07 0.73 29.43
CA VAL A 258 -6.18 0.70 28.47
C VAL A 258 -5.68 0.88 27.05
N VAL A 259 -6.50 0.50 26.08
CA VAL A 259 -6.28 0.78 24.66
C VAL A 259 -7.32 1.80 24.19
N LEU A 260 -6.88 2.83 23.49
CA LEU A 260 -7.72 3.83 22.85
C LEU A 260 -7.66 3.60 21.34
N LYS A 261 -8.81 3.32 20.73
CA LYS A 261 -8.98 3.25 19.28
C LYS A 261 -9.60 4.55 18.79
N GLU A 262 -8.91 5.25 17.89
CA GLU A 262 -9.36 6.51 17.30
C GLU A 262 -10.03 6.27 15.95
N ALA A 263 -11.16 6.94 15.71
CA ALA A 263 -11.74 7.09 14.39
C ALA A 263 -11.89 8.57 14.02
N ARG A 264 -11.29 8.95 12.90
CA ARG A 264 -11.35 10.30 12.33
C ARG A 264 -12.60 10.43 11.45
N PRO A 265 -13.30 11.58 11.47
CA PRO A 265 -14.44 11.81 10.57
C PRO A 265 -14.06 11.76 9.09
N TYR A 266 -14.95 11.21 8.27
CA TYR A 266 -14.86 11.17 6.81
C TYR A 266 -13.63 10.45 6.25
N VAL A 267 -13.08 9.50 6.98
CA VAL A 267 -12.00 8.61 6.55
C VAL A 267 -12.31 7.16 6.89
N GLY A 268 -11.51 6.25 6.36
CA GLY A 268 -11.68 4.82 6.54
C GLY A 268 -12.93 4.30 5.83
N LEU A 269 -13.31 4.89 4.70
CA LEU A 269 -14.43 4.43 3.88
C LEU A 269 -14.17 3.03 3.36
N ASP A 270 -15.14 2.15 3.49
CA ASP A 270 -15.10 0.80 2.91
C ASP A 270 -15.97 0.69 1.64
N ASP A 271 -16.02 -0.51 1.06
CA ASP A 271 -16.78 -0.78 -0.17
C ASP A 271 -18.29 -0.73 0.04
N PHE A 272 -18.77 -0.72 1.29
CA PHE A 272 -20.19 -0.63 1.67
C PHE A 272 -20.61 0.77 2.13
N ASN A 273 -19.79 1.78 1.87
CA ASN A 273 -19.99 3.18 2.28
C ASN A 273 -20.02 3.38 3.80
N CYS A 274 -19.38 2.50 4.57
CA CYS A 274 -19.26 2.63 6.02
C CYS A 274 -17.98 3.37 6.40
N TRP A 275 -18.07 4.43 7.18
CA TRP A 275 -16.94 5.23 7.63
C TRP A 275 -16.27 4.62 8.87
N ALA A 276 -15.03 4.99 9.15
CA ALA A 276 -14.32 4.54 10.36
C ALA A 276 -15.09 4.84 11.65
N VAL A 277 -15.75 5.99 11.72
CA VAL A 277 -16.56 6.37 12.89
C VAL A 277 -17.75 5.44 13.07
N ASP A 278 -18.40 5.03 11.97
CA ASP A 278 -19.55 4.13 12.03
C ASP A 278 -19.12 2.73 12.49
N ARG A 279 -17.99 2.21 11.96
CA ARG A 279 -17.43 0.94 12.40
C ARG A 279 -17.00 0.96 13.87
N LEU A 280 -16.38 2.07 14.33
CA LEU A 280 -15.99 2.19 15.75
C LEU A 280 -17.21 2.24 16.69
N ASN A 281 -18.31 2.89 16.27
CA ASN A 281 -19.57 2.86 16.99
C ASN A 281 -20.15 1.44 17.04
N HIS A 282 -20.13 0.74 15.90
CA HIS A 282 -20.59 -0.64 15.80
C HIS A 282 -19.77 -1.57 16.71
N GLU A 283 -18.45 -1.44 16.73
CA GLU A 283 -17.56 -2.18 17.62
C GLU A 283 -17.90 -1.94 19.09
N ALA A 284 -18.12 -0.70 19.49
CA ALA A 284 -18.52 -0.36 20.85
C ALA A 284 -19.85 -1.03 21.26
N GLU A 285 -20.84 -1.08 20.36
CA GLU A 285 -22.10 -1.77 20.62
C GLU A 285 -21.91 -3.30 20.64
N ALA A 286 -21.12 -3.87 19.75
CA ALA A 286 -20.79 -5.30 19.75
C ALA A 286 -20.13 -5.73 21.07
N MET A 287 -19.20 -4.93 21.60
CA MET A 287 -18.57 -5.18 22.90
C MET A 287 -19.59 -5.18 24.06
N LYS A 288 -20.58 -4.30 24.03
CA LYS A 288 -21.66 -4.26 25.03
C LYS A 288 -22.57 -5.48 24.92
N LEU A 289 -22.94 -5.90 23.70
CA LEU A 289 -23.76 -7.08 23.44
C LEU A 289 -23.09 -8.38 23.89
N LEU A 290 -21.76 -8.47 23.71
CA LEU A 290 -20.96 -9.63 24.11
C LEU A 290 -20.35 -9.50 25.51
N ALA A 291 -20.78 -8.50 26.30
CA ALA A 291 -20.29 -8.30 27.65
C ALA A 291 -20.48 -9.55 28.51
N GLY A 292 -19.44 -9.90 29.29
CA GLY A 292 -19.43 -11.10 30.13
C GLY A 292 -19.05 -12.40 29.45
N VAL A 293 -18.70 -12.38 28.13
CA VAL A 293 -17.96 -13.49 27.50
C VAL A 293 -16.47 -13.34 27.86
N PRO A 294 -15.87 -14.26 28.61
CA PRO A 294 -14.55 -14.05 29.22
C PRO A 294 -13.43 -13.78 28.21
N ALA A 295 -13.52 -14.37 27.03
CA ALA A 295 -12.53 -14.23 25.99
C ALA A 295 -12.69 -12.94 25.15
N ILE A 296 -13.79 -12.20 25.28
CA ILE A 296 -14.01 -10.95 24.56
C ILE A 296 -13.38 -9.78 25.33
N VAL A 297 -12.73 -8.88 24.61
CA VAL A 297 -12.19 -7.63 25.16
C VAL A 297 -13.29 -6.79 25.80
N ARG A 298 -13.01 -6.18 26.95
CA ARG A 298 -14.03 -5.42 27.71
C ARG A 298 -14.11 -3.97 27.27
N PHE A 299 -15.33 -3.54 26.95
CA PHE A 299 -15.68 -2.13 26.79
C PHE A 299 -15.47 -1.35 28.09
N LYS A 300 -14.84 -0.19 27.98
CA LYS A 300 -14.69 0.77 29.09
C LYS A 300 -15.54 2.01 28.85
N GLU A 301 -15.31 2.71 27.75
CA GLU A 301 -15.95 3.98 27.47
C GLU A 301 -15.92 4.30 25.96
N PHE A 302 -16.80 5.22 25.54
CA PHE A 302 -16.77 5.83 24.20
C PHE A 302 -16.83 7.35 24.34
N ARG A 303 -15.87 8.06 23.74
CA ARG A 303 -15.73 9.53 23.86
C ARG A 303 -15.57 10.20 22.51
N LYS A 304 -15.88 11.51 22.49
CA LYS A 304 -15.48 12.42 21.42
C LYS A 304 -14.51 13.45 21.95
N ILE A 305 -13.31 13.53 21.36
CA ILE A 305 -12.25 14.46 21.77
C ILE A 305 -11.72 15.13 20.51
N GLY A 306 -11.68 16.47 20.48
CA GLY A 306 -11.18 17.23 19.33
C GLY A 306 -11.89 16.95 18.01
N GLY A 307 -13.16 16.51 18.03
CA GLY A 307 -13.93 16.13 16.85
C GLY A 307 -13.74 14.69 16.40
N HIS A 308 -12.80 13.92 16.98
CA HIS A 308 -12.58 12.51 16.71
C HIS A 308 -13.34 11.63 17.72
N SER A 309 -13.69 10.41 17.29
CA SER A 309 -14.30 9.42 18.17
C SER A 309 -13.24 8.48 18.73
N PHE A 310 -13.34 8.14 20.01
CA PHE A 310 -12.44 7.23 20.71
C PHE A 310 -13.23 6.14 21.41
N LEU A 311 -12.87 4.88 21.13
CA LEU A 311 -13.30 3.71 21.88
C LEU A 311 -12.19 3.35 22.86
N ILE A 312 -12.53 3.28 24.13
CA ILE A 312 -11.63 2.88 25.21
C ILE A 312 -11.99 1.45 25.63
N GLU A 313 -11.01 0.57 25.58
CA GLU A 313 -11.14 -0.83 25.93
C GLU A 313 -10.04 -1.28 26.90
N GLU A 314 -10.18 -2.45 27.53
CA GLU A 314 -9.15 -2.99 28.38
C GLU A 314 -7.88 -3.28 27.56
N HIS A 315 -6.72 -3.03 28.15
CA HIS A 315 -5.46 -3.54 27.61
C HIS A 315 -5.30 -5.03 27.99
N ILE A 316 -5.00 -5.86 27.00
CA ILE A 316 -4.75 -7.29 27.21
C ILE A 316 -3.24 -7.53 27.19
N ASP A 317 -2.75 -8.08 28.30
CA ASP A 317 -1.32 -8.43 28.42
C ASP A 317 -1.07 -9.74 27.66
N GLY A 318 -0.31 -9.66 26.56
CA GLY A 318 -0.06 -10.80 25.68
C GLY A 318 0.43 -10.38 24.29
N ILE A 319 0.50 -11.35 23.39
CA ILE A 319 0.88 -11.14 22.00
C ILE A 319 -0.17 -11.77 21.08
N ASN A 320 -0.33 -11.24 19.86
CA ASN A 320 -1.26 -11.85 18.92
C ASN A 320 -0.85 -13.26 18.53
N LEU A 321 -1.81 -14.07 18.11
CA LEU A 321 -1.63 -15.49 17.83
C LEU A 321 -0.57 -15.75 16.75
N ASN A 322 -0.44 -14.90 15.71
CA ASN A 322 0.63 -15.04 14.72
C ASN A 322 2.03 -14.87 15.35
N SER A 323 2.18 -13.85 16.20
CA SER A 323 3.45 -13.63 16.94
C SER A 323 3.73 -14.78 17.92
N TRP A 324 2.68 -15.30 18.58
CA TRP A 324 2.81 -16.46 19.45
C TRP A 324 3.27 -17.70 18.68
N ILE A 325 2.69 -17.97 17.50
CA ILE A 325 3.12 -19.04 16.61
C ILE A 325 4.57 -18.84 16.20
N ALA A 326 4.94 -17.67 15.70
CA ALA A 326 6.29 -17.38 15.23
C ALA A 326 7.36 -17.60 16.31
N GLN A 327 7.06 -17.29 17.58
CA GLN A 327 7.97 -17.47 18.70
C GLN A 327 8.06 -18.89 19.24
N ASN A 328 7.02 -19.71 19.05
CA ASN A 328 6.93 -21.01 19.72
C ASN A 328 6.92 -22.20 18.76
N TYR A 329 6.68 -21.99 17.45
CA TYR A 329 6.59 -23.07 16.48
C TYR A 329 7.92 -23.80 16.33
N PRO A 330 7.95 -25.14 16.49
CA PRO A 330 9.18 -25.93 16.37
C PRO A 330 9.47 -26.21 14.89
N PHE A 331 10.36 -25.43 14.28
CA PHE A 331 10.79 -25.62 12.89
C PHE A 331 11.60 -26.90 12.64
N ALA A 332 12.07 -27.56 13.69
CA ALA A 332 12.74 -28.84 13.64
C ALA A 332 12.13 -29.80 14.67
N LEU A 333 12.10 -31.10 14.34
CA LEU A 333 11.65 -32.14 15.28
C LEU A 333 12.47 -32.11 16.56
N SER A 334 11.80 -31.90 17.70
CA SER A 334 12.43 -31.84 19.03
C SER A 334 11.41 -32.19 20.12
N GLU A 335 11.84 -32.37 21.36
CA GLU A 335 10.95 -32.51 22.53
C GLU A 335 10.01 -31.31 22.68
N SER A 336 10.40 -30.14 22.17
CA SER A 336 9.56 -28.94 22.15
C SER A 336 8.31 -29.11 21.29
N SER A 337 8.31 -29.97 20.28
CA SER A 337 7.15 -30.22 19.41
C SER A 337 5.93 -30.70 20.17
N VAL A 338 6.10 -31.63 21.12
CA VAL A 338 5.00 -32.17 21.95
C VAL A 338 4.41 -31.08 22.84
N LYS A 339 5.27 -30.26 23.46
CA LYS A 339 4.83 -29.16 24.31
C LYS A 339 4.05 -28.12 23.49
N TYR A 340 4.55 -27.76 22.32
CA TYR A 340 3.88 -26.85 21.40
C TYR A 340 2.50 -27.37 20.98
N VAL A 341 2.43 -28.64 20.52
CA VAL A 341 1.18 -29.26 20.08
C VAL A 341 0.13 -29.28 21.20
N ASN A 342 0.52 -29.59 22.43
CA ASN A 342 -0.39 -29.57 23.58
C ASN A 342 -0.92 -28.14 23.84
N SER A 343 -0.05 -27.13 23.75
CA SER A 343 -0.46 -25.71 23.89
C SER A 343 -1.40 -25.30 22.76
N ALA A 344 -1.11 -25.65 21.52
CA ALA A 344 -1.96 -25.36 20.37
C ALA A 344 -3.34 -26.03 20.47
N ILE A 345 -3.39 -27.29 20.96
CA ILE A 345 -4.67 -27.99 21.24
C ILE A 345 -5.47 -27.27 22.32
N GLN A 346 -4.81 -26.81 23.40
CA GLN A 346 -5.47 -26.07 24.47
C GLN A 346 -6.06 -24.75 23.97
N ILE A 347 -5.29 -23.97 23.20
CA ILE A 347 -5.74 -22.72 22.58
C ILE A 347 -6.94 -23.00 21.68
N SER A 348 -6.85 -23.98 20.77
CA SER A 348 -7.93 -24.37 19.85
C SER A 348 -9.24 -24.68 20.60
N LYS A 349 -9.18 -25.48 21.68
CA LYS A 349 -10.35 -25.82 22.47
C LYS A 349 -11.00 -24.61 23.15
N LYS A 350 -10.18 -23.69 23.69
CA LYS A 350 -10.68 -22.46 24.30
C LYS A 350 -11.35 -21.56 23.26
N LEU A 351 -10.76 -21.40 22.08
CA LEU A 351 -11.34 -20.62 20.98
C LEU A 351 -12.66 -21.24 20.48
N LYS A 352 -12.72 -22.58 20.34
CA LYS A 352 -13.96 -23.27 19.98
C LYS A 352 -15.09 -22.97 20.96
N LYS A 353 -14.80 -23.08 22.26
CA LYS A 353 -15.77 -22.77 23.32
C LYS A 353 -16.22 -21.31 23.28
N THR A 354 -15.32 -20.39 22.99
CA THR A 354 -15.65 -18.97 22.86
C THR A 354 -16.65 -18.72 21.74
N LEU A 355 -16.39 -19.25 20.53
CA LEU A 355 -17.30 -19.12 19.40
C LEU A 355 -18.68 -19.74 19.71
N GLN A 356 -18.73 -20.91 20.35
CA GLN A 356 -20.01 -21.51 20.77
C GLN A 356 -20.82 -20.56 21.67
N VAL A 357 -20.18 -19.91 22.64
CA VAL A 357 -20.86 -18.96 23.54
C VAL A 357 -21.31 -17.69 22.77
N VAL A 358 -20.54 -17.23 21.81
CA VAL A 358 -20.90 -16.07 20.96
C VAL A 358 -22.12 -16.43 20.10
N HIS A 359 -22.12 -17.61 19.47
CA HIS A 359 -23.25 -18.11 18.65
C HIS A 359 -24.51 -18.37 19.49
N GLU A 360 -24.37 -18.93 20.70
CA GLU A 360 -25.49 -19.10 21.64
C GLU A 360 -26.17 -17.76 22.04
N ARG A 361 -25.42 -16.65 21.93
CA ARG A 361 -25.99 -15.30 22.12
C ARG A 361 -26.61 -14.72 20.84
N GLY A 362 -26.58 -15.44 19.74
CA GLY A 362 -27.15 -15.02 18.45
C GLY A 362 -26.27 -14.15 17.58
N TYR A 363 -24.94 -14.12 17.83
CA TYR A 363 -23.98 -13.30 17.09
C TYR A 363 -22.86 -14.16 16.49
N ALA A 364 -22.19 -13.63 15.45
CA ALA A 364 -20.96 -14.14 14.87
C ALA A 364 -19.89 -13.03 14.84
N LEU A 365 -18.62 -13.41 14.89
CA LEU A 365 -17.47 -12.50 14.88
C LEU A 365 -17.12 -12.01 13.46
N VAL A 366 -17.27 -12.89 12.48
CA VAL A 366 -17.03 -12.71 11.03
C VAL A 366 -15.56 -12.58 10.65
N ASP A 367 -14.77 -11.67 11.24
CA ASP A 367 -13.32 -11.54 11.01
C ASP A 367 -12.52 -12.26 12.11
N PHE A 368 -12.74 -13.58 12.24
CA PHE A 368 -12.04 -14.42 13.20
C PHE A 368 -10.69 -14.87 12.63
N GLN A 369 -9.62 -14.18 13.01
CA GLN A 369 -8.28 -14.37 12.47
C GLN A 369 -7.18 -14.24 13.53
N PRO A 370 -5.95 -14.76 13.28
CA PRO A 370 -4.90 -14.78 14.30
C PRO A 370 -4.43 -13.41 14.78
N MET A 371 -4.54 -12.34 13.97
CA MET A 371 -4.17 -10.99 14.40
C MET A 371 -5.16 -10.40 15.42
N ASN A 372 -6.42 -10.86 15.39
CA ASN A 372 -7.50 -10.43 16.28
C ASN A 372 -7.59 -11.30 17.56
N ILE A 373 -6.63 -12.20 17.76
CA ILE A 373 -6.58 -13.09 18.93
C ILE A 373 -5.28 -12.82 19.70
N ILE A 374 -5.38 -12.32 20.92
CA ILE A 374 -4.24 -12.14 21.84
C ILE A 374 -4.12 -13.37 22.73
N ILE A 375 -2.93 -13.93 22.83
CA ILE A 375 -2.61 -15.01 23.77
C ILE A 375 -1.98 -14.41 25.01
N GLY A 376 -2.75 -14.42 26.09
CA GLY A 376 -2.33 -13.98 27.40
C GLY A 376 -1.64 -15.06 28.23
N PRO A 377 -1.37 -14.79 29.51
CA PRO A 377 -0.84 -15.77 30.46
C PRO A 377 -1.70 -17.05 30.47
N GLU A 378 -1.08 -18.19 30.79
CA GLU A 378 -1.75 -19.51 30.86
C GLU A 378 -2.46 -19.96 29.55
N LEU A 379 -2.00 -19.42 28.41
CA LEU A 379 -2.58 -19.68 27.07
C LEU A 379 -4.07 -19.31 27.01
N GLU A 380 -4.46 -18.19 27.67
CA GLU A 380 -5.81 -17.67 27.57
C GLU A 380 -5.96 -16.81 26.30
N PRO A 381 -6.78 -17.23 25.33
CA PRO A 381 -7.05 -16.43 24.16
C PRO A 381 -8.03 -15.32 24.51
N ARG A 382 -7.77 -14.11 24.01
CA ARG A 382 -8.63 -12.95 24.11
C ARG A 382 -8.87 -12.39 22.71
N ILE A 383 -10.13 -12.17 22.36
CA ILE A 383 -10.55 -11.67 21.05
C ILE A 383 -10.69 -10.16 21.13
N ILE A 384 -10.02 -9.48 20.23
CA ILE A 384 -10.05 -8.03 20.01
C ILE A 384 -10.63 -7.74 18.63
N ASP A 385 -10.97 -6.47 18.37
CA ASP A 385 -11.48 -6.00 17.07
C ASP A 385 -12.83 -6.64 16.68
N LEU A 386 -13.90 -6.04 17.20
CA LEU A 386 -15.28 -6.50 17.01
C LEU A 386 -16.03 -5.68 15.94
N GLU A 387 -15.29 -4.97 15.05
CA GLU A 387 -15.91 -4.07 14.05
C GLU A 387 -16.80 -4.80 13.04
N THR A 388 -16.68 -6.14 12.93
CA THR A 388 -17.43 -6.98 11.97
C THR A 388 -18.50 -7.86 12.60
N VAL A 389 -18.66 -7.82 13.92
CA VAL A 389 -19.68 -8.62 14.65
C VAL A 389 -21.08 -8.32 14.12
N ARG A 390 -21.87 -9.38 13.90
CA ARG A 390 -23.25 -9.26 13.44
C ARG A 390 -24.16 -10.35 13.98
N SER A 391 -25.46 -10.14 13.85
CA SER A 391 -26.45 -11.16 14.17
C SER A 391 -26.30 -12.39 13.25
N LEU A 392 -26.54 -13.59 13.76
CA LEU A 392 -26.60 -14.82 12.95
C LEU A 392 -27.68 -14.77 11.85
N SER A 393 -28.69 -13.92 12.01
CA SER A 393 -29.76 -13.72 11.04
C SER A 393 -29.43 -12.68 9.95
N ASP A 394 -28.28 -12.02 10.04
CA ASP A 394 -27.86 -11.02 9.04
C ASP A 394 -27.26 -11.71 7.81
N SER A 395 -27.94 -11.62 6.68
CA SER A 395 -27.53 -12.20 5.41
C SER A 395 -26.83 -11.19 4.47
N SER A 396 -26.53 -9.98 4.96
CA SER A 396 -25.82 -8.98 4.16
C SER A 396 -24.39 -9.43 3.84
N PRO A 397 -23.82 -9.04 2.70
CA PRO A 397 -22.44 -9.39 2.35
C PRO A 397 -21.43 -8.94 3.40
N PHE A 398 -20.35 -9.69 3.58
CA PHE A 398 -19.29 -9.32 4.51
C PHE A 398 -18.47 -8.16 3.95
N PRO A 399 -18.25 -7.09 4.71
CA PRO A 399 -17.58 -5.90 4.19
C PRO A 399 -16.09 -6.12 3.92
N ILE A 400 -15.42 -6.85 4.79
CA ILE A 400 -13.98 -7.10 4.71
C ILE A 400 -13.72 -8.48 5.30
N GLY A 401 -12.79 -9.23 4.73
CA GLY A 401 -12.33 -10.49 5.27
C GLY A 401 -10.84 -10.67 5.03
N THR A 402 -10.16 -11.25 6.01
CA THR A 402 -8.73 -11.54 5.88
C THR A 402 -8.50 -12.72 4.94
N PRO A 403 -7.66 -12.58 3.89
CA PRO A 403 -7.38 -13.65 2.96
C PRO A 403 -6.97 -14.95 3.66
N GLY A 404 -7.60 -16.08 3.26
CA GLY A 404 -7.41 -17.38 3.87
C GLY A 404 -8.28 -17.66 5.08
N PHE A 405 -8.92 -16.67 5.70
CA PHE A 405 -9.75 -16.81 6.90
C PHE A 405 -11.23 -16.45 6.68
N VAL A 406 -11.61 -16.03 5.50
CA VAL A 406 -13.00 -15.69 5.16
C VAL A 406 -13.57 -16.72 4.19
N ALA A 407 -14.79 -17.19 4.44
CA ALA A 407 -15.51 -18.10 3.57
C ALA A 407 -15.95 -17.43 2.26
N LYS A 408 -16.49 -18.22 1.35
CA LYS A 408 -17.06 -17.74 0.09
C LYS A 408 -18.19 -16.73 0.36
N GLU A 409 -18.31 -15.76 -0.52
CA GLU A 409 -19.41 -14.76 -0.47
C GLU A 409 -20.78 -15.47 -0.49
N GLY A 410 -21.71 -15.00 0.35
CA GLY A 410 -23.02 -15.59 0.54
C GLY A 410 -23.11 -16.67 1.60
N THR A 411 -21.98 -17.00 2.28
CA THR A 411 -21.98 -17.89 3.44
C THR A 411 -22.64 -17.18 4.63
N ASP A 412 -23.44 -17.90 5.41
CA ASP A 412 -24.04 -17.35 6.63
C ASP A 412 -22.97 -17.05 7.69
N PRO A 413 -23.25 -16.13 8.64
CA PRO A 413 -22.26 -15.67 9.60
C PRO A 413 -21.70 -16.77 10.51
N GLU A 414 -22.52 -17.73 10.95
CA GLU A 414 -22.08 -18.84 11.81
C GLU A 414 -21.16 -19.79 11.05
N SER A 415 -21.53 -20.16 9.82
CA SER A 415 -20.70 -21.01 8.97
C SER A 415 -19.38 -20.33 8.61
N ASN A 416 -19.35 -19.00 8.42
CA ASN A 416 -18.12 -18.25 8.22
C ASN A 416 -17.20 -18.30 9.45
N ASP A 417 -17.73 -18.16 10.65
CA ASP A 417 -16.92 -18.26 11.87
C ASP A 417 -16.31 -19.66 12.04
N TRP A 418 -17.06 -20.72 11.75
CA TRP A 418 -16.51 -22.08 11.80
C TRP A 418 -15.50 -22.36 10.71
N PHE A 419 -15.69 -21.81 9.51
CA PHE A 419 -14.69 -21.83 8.45
C PHE A 419 -13.40 -21.14 8.90
N ALA A 420 -13.49 -19.91 9.42
CA ALA A 420 -12.37 -19.15 9.94
C ALA A 420 -11.67 -19.86 11.11
N TYR A 421 -12.43 -20.44 12.04
CA TYR A 421 -11.90 -21.24 13.14
C TYR A 421 -11.04 -22.42 12.64
N ASN A 422 -11.51 -23.17 11.67
CA ASN A 422 -10.75 -24.28 11.09
C ASN A 422 -9.43 -23.80 10.49
N ARG A 423 -9.41 -22.62 9.88
CA ARG A 423 -8.20 -21.98 9.32
C ARG A 423 -7.25 -21.50 10.42
N VAL A 424 -7.79 -20.96 11.53
CA VAL A 424 -6.98 -20.62 12.72
C VAL A 424 -6.35 -21.87 13.34
N VAL A 425 -7.08 -22.97 13.42
CA VAL A 425 -6.54 -24.26 13.87
C VAL A 425 -5.45 -24.76 12.91
N ALA A 426 -5.70 -24.72 11.60
CA ALA A 426 -4.69 -25.11 10.61
C ALA A 426 -3.41 -24.24 10.73
N GLN A 427 -3.56 -22.92 10.91
CA GLN A 427 -2.44 -21.98 11.11
C GLN A 427 -1.61 -22.32 12.36
N LEU A 428 -2.25 -22.75 13.45
CA LEU A 428 -1.55 -23.20 14.65
C LEU A 428 -0.64 -24.40 14.38
N PHE A 429 -1.05 -25.34 13.54
CA PHE A 429 -0.29 -26.57 13.32
C PHE A 429 0.59 -26.55 12.05
N TYR A 430 0.26 -25.69 11.08
CA TYR A 430 1.05 -25.49 9.86
C TYR A 430 0.85 -24.07 9.33
N PRO A 431 1.72 -23.12 9.66
CA PRO A 431 1.48 -21.67 9.54
C PRO A 431 1.60 -21.16 8.09
N LEU A 432 0.79 -21.69 7.15
CA LEU A 432 0.72 -21.29 5.74
C LEU A 432 -0.72 -21.05 5.26
N VAL A 433 -1.65 -20.77 6.17
CA VAL A 433 -3.07 -20.55 5.84
C VAL A 433 -3.33 -19.43 4.84
N PRO A 434 -2.56 -18.32 4.78
CA PRO A 434 -2.76 -17.32 3.74
C PRO A 434 -2.75 -17.90 2.31
N LEU A 435 -2.04 -19.01 2.07
CA LEU A 435 -2.06 -19.73 0.78
C LEU A 435 -3.41 -20.40 0.49
N ASN A 436 -4.28 -20.61 1.49
CA ASN A 436 -5.60 -21.20 1.28
C ASN A 436 -6.54 -20.27 0.50
N SER A 437 -6.21 -19.00 0.35
CA SER A 437 -6.90 -18.11 -0.60
C SER A 437 -6.75 -18.59 -2.06
N LEU A 438 -5.72 -19.38 -2.36
CA LEU A 438 -5.50 -19.98 -3.68
C LEU A 438 -6.37 -21.21 -3.92
N SER A 439 -6.59 -22.03 -2.89
CA SER A 439 -7.41 -23.24 -2.94
C SER A 439 -7.80 -23.68 -1.53
N ASP A 440 -9.09 -23.89 -1.29
CA ASP A 440 -9.59 -24.36 0.01
C ASP A 440 -9.17 -25.81 0.33
N SER A 441 -8.84 -26.63 -0.68
CA SER A 441 -8.34 -28.00 -0.49
C SER A 441 -6.93 -28.04 0.13
N LEU A 442 -6.17 -26.95 0.10
CA LEU A 442 -4.85 -26.89 0.73
C LEU A 442 -4.88 -27.16 2.24
N ILE A 443 -6.01 -26.94 2.91
CA ILE A 443 -6.13 -27.26 4.35
C ILE A 443 -5.88 -28.74 4.65
N GLU A 444 -6.32 -29.65 3.78
CA GLU A 444 -6.11 -31.09 3.95
C GLU A 444 -4.62 -31.44 3.80
N VAL A 445 -3.95 -30.81 2.84
CA VAL A 445 -2.51 -30.96 2.64
C VAL A 445 -1.76 -30.41 3.86
N GLN A 446 -2.13 -29.24 4.36
CA GLN A 446 -1.54 -28.63 5.55
C GLN A 446 -1.69 -29.52 6.79
N MET A 447 -2.85 -30.12 7.02
CA MET A 447 -3.06 -31.04 8.12
C MET A 447 -2.19 -32.33 8.00
N LYS A 448 -2.02 -32.84 6.78
CA LYS A 448 -1.10 -33.98 6.52
C LYS A 448 0.34 -33.58 6.82
N MET A 449 0.77 -32.42 6.31
CA MET A 449 2.12 -31.88 6.54
C MET A 449 2.37 -31.60 8.02
N ALA A 450 1.40 -31.04 8.73
CA ALA A 450 1.50 -30.76 10.16
C ALA A 450 1.82 -32.03 10.97
N ARG A 451 1.15 -33.16 10.68
CA ARG A 451 1.43 -34.47 11.32
C ARG A 451 2.86 -34.93 11.04
N GLN A 452 3.34 -34.73 9.82
CA GLN A 452 4.70 -35.11 9.42
C GLN A 452 5.76 -34.24 10.08
N THR A 453 5.57 -32.91 10.03
CA THR A 453 6.53 -31.91 10.51
C THR A 453 6.62 -31.91 12.03
N LEU A 454 5.51 -32.08 12.75
CA LEU A 454 5.49 -32.04 14.21
C LEU A 454 5.74 -33.42 14.85
N GLY A 455 5.71 -34.47 14.05
CA GLY A 455 6.07 -35.86 14.50
C GLY A 455 5.21 -36.43 15.62
N CYS A 456 4.00 -35.89 15.85
CA CYS A 456 3.11 -36.33 16.93
C CYS A 456 1.65 -36.35 16.49
N HIS A 457 0.83 -37.07 17.28
CA HIS A 457 -0.60 -37.14 17.00
C HIS A 457 -1.31 -35.82 17.26
N ILE A 458 -2.00 -35.30 16.23
CA ILE A 458 -2.86 -34.11 16.32
C ILE A 458 -4.30 -34.57 16.07
N PRO A 459 -5.22 -34.41 17.04
CA PRO A 459 -6.58 -34.92 16.95
C PRO A 459 -7.49 -33.98 16.14
N PHE A 460 -7.17 -33.75 14.85
CA PHE A 460 -7.94 -32.87 13.98
C PHE A 460 -9.43 -33.22 13.93
N ASP A 461 -9.78 -34.49 13.96
CA ASP A 461 -11.17 -34.96 13.90
C ASP A 461 -12.05 -34.43 15.07
N THR A 462 -11.44 -34.08 16.20
CA THR A 462 -12.13 -33.51 17.36
C THR A 462 -11.96 -31.99 17.49
N LEU A 463 -10.88 -31.44 16.92
CA LEU A 463 -10.60 -30.00 16.94
C LEU A 463 -11.45 -29.29 15.91
N LEU A 464 -11.44 -29.75 14.67
CA LEU A 464 -12.13 -29.08 13.58
C LEU A 464 -13.65 -29.20 13.68
N MET A 465 -14.33 -28.24 13.07
CA MET A 465 -15.78 -28.23 12.92
C MET A 465 -16.16 -28.67 11.49
N PRO A 466 -17.33 -29.29 11.32
CA PRO A 466 -17.87 -29.53 9.98
C PRO A 466 -18.00 -28.23 9.21
N GLU A 467 -17.55 -28.21 7.97
CA GLU A 467 -17.70 -27.06 7.07
C GLU A 467 -18.88 -27.29 6.14
N SER A 468 -19.69 -26.23 5.94
CA SER A 468 -20.70 -26.23 4.88
C SER A 468 -19.99 -26.29 3.51
N PRO A 469 -20.45 -27.16 2.59
CA PRO A 469 -19.92 -27.17 1.22
C PRO A 469 -20.03 -25.81 0.52
N GLU A 470 -21.06 -25.01 0.86
CA GLU A 470 -21.30 -23.68 0.30
C GLU A 470 -20.25 -22.67 0.78
N ALA A 471 -19.63 -22.88 1.93
CA ALA A 471 -18.59 -22.00 2.47
C ALA A 471 -17.24 -22.13 1.71
N ARG A 472 -17.05 -23.23 0.99
CA ARG A 472 -15.83 -23.48 0.21
C ARG A 472 -15.93 -22.82 -1.18
N ARG A 473 -14.81 -22.25 -1.60
CA ARG A 473 -14.64 -21.81 -2.99
C ARG A 473 -14.47 -23.05 -3.87
N SER A 474 -14.97 -22.98 -5.10
CA SER A 474 -14.67 -24.05 -6.06
C SER A 474 -13.16 -24.05 -6.34
N ASP A 475 -12.50 -25.19 -6.14
CA ASP A 475 -11.11 -25.34 -6.51
C ASP A 475 -10.97 -25.17 -8.02
N THR A 476 -10.45 -24.02 -8.43
CA THR A 476 -10.06 -23.76 -9.83
C THR A 476 -8.69 -24.33 -10.14
N ILE A 477 -7.93 -24.73 -9.11
CA ILE A 477 -6.61 -25.32 -9.27
C ILE A 477 -6.78 -26.85 -9.15
N PRO A 478 -6.55 -27.62 -10.22
CA PRO A 478 -6.50 -29.07 -10.12
C PRO A 478 -5.48 -29.47 -9.06
N TYR A 479 -5.88 -30.39 -8.19
CA TYR A 479 -5.06 -30.94 -7.12
C TYR A 479 -3.65 -31.24 -7.62
N LEU A 480 -2.65 -30.56 -7.09
CA LEU A 480 -1.24 -30.91 -7.31
C LEU A 480 -0.98 -32.26 -6.60
N MET A 481 -1.29 -33.31 -7.28
CA MET A 481 -1.04 -34.68 -6.84
C MET A 481 0.47 -34.90 -6.78
N ASP A 482 0.89 -35.61 -5.76
CA ASP A 482 2.19 -36.20 -5.48
C ASP A 482 3.33 -35.75 -6.43
N SER A 483 4.18 -34.88 -5.94
CA SER A 483 5.34 -34.28 -6.65
C SER A 483 6.28 -35.30 -7.34
N ARG A 484 6.11 -36.60 -7.07
CA ARG A 484 6.88 -37.68 -7.69
C ARG A 484 6.33 -38.14 -9.06
N GLN A 485 5.15 -37.66 -9.44
CA GLN A 485 4.49 -38.03 -10.72
C GLN A 485 4.17 -36.84 -11.60
N THR A 486 4.54 -35.60 -11.20
CA THR A 486 4.27 -34.41 -12.01
C THR A 486 5.19 -34.42 -13.20
N ASN A 487 4.62 -34.55 -14.39
CA ASN A 487 5.33 -34.36 -15.66
C ASN A 487 5.67 -32.86 -15.78
N LEU A 488 6.95 -32.51 -15.93
CA LEU A 488 7.42 -31.12 -16.04
C LEU A 488 6.74 -30.39 -17.21
N ASP A 489 6.51 -31.07 -18.34
CA ASP A 489 5.83 -30.48 -19.51
C ASP A 489 4.38 -30.12 -19.20
N GLN A 490 3.71 -30.91 -18.35
CA GLN A 490 2.36 -30.63 -17.91
C GLN A 490 2.32 -29.45 -16.92
N LEU A 491 3.30 -29.35 -16.02
CA LEU A 491 3.44 -28.23 -15.11
C LEU A 491 3.72 -26.93 -15.87
N GLU A 492 4.63 -26.96 -16.84
CA GLU A 492 4.93 -25.83 -17.71
C GLU A 492 3.68 -25.37 -18.45
N SER A 493 2.94 -26.30 -19.07
CA SER A 493 1.69 -25.98 -19.77
C SER A 493 0.64 -25.34 -18.85
N GLN A 494 0.53 -25.81 -17.61
CA GLN A 494 -0.40 -25.26 -16.62
C GLN A 494 0.03 -23.86 -16.15
N LEU A 495 1.33 -23.60 -15.98
CA LEU A 495 1.85 -22.28 -15.63
C LEU A 495 1.62 -21.26 -16.77
N ILE A 496 1.86 -21.66 -18.00
CA ILE A 496 1.60 -20.82 -19.18
C ILE A 496 0.10 -20.49 -19.28
N GLU A 497 -0.77 -21.47 -19.11
CA GLU A 497 -2.21 -21.26 -19.12
C GLU A 497 -2.67 -20.33 -17.97
N GLY A 498 -2.09 -20.49 -16.76
CA GLY A 498 -2.36 -19.60 -15.62
C GLY A 498 -1.96 -18.15 -15.90
N ILE A 499 -0.78 -17.92 -16.48
CA ILE A 499 -0.32 -16.57 -16.86
C ILE A 499 -1.25 -16.00 -17.94
N ARG A 500 -1.60 -16.80 -18.94
CA ARG A 500 -2.52 -16.36 -20.00
C ARG A 500 -3.90 -16.01 -19.46
N ALA A 501 -4.44 -16.80 -18.55
CA ALA A 501 -5.75 -16.56 -17.93
C ALA A 501 -5.76 -15.33 -17.01
N SER A 502 -4.62 -14.93 -16.46
CA SER A 502 -4.48 -13.75 -15.62
C SER A 502 -4.22 -12.45 -16.39
N ALA A 503 -3.73 -12.55 -17.64
CA ALA A 503 -3.48 -11.39 -18.50
C ALA A 503 -4.80 -10.69 -18.90
N TYR A 504 -4.75 -9.37 -19.04
CA TYR A 504 -5.88 -8.54 -19.45
C TYR A 504 -5.44 -7.48 -20.47
N VAL A 505 -6.40 -6.90 -21.19
CA VAL A 505 -6.15 -5.83 -22.16
C VAL A 505 -6.67 -4.51 -21.62
N PHE A 506 -5.81 -3.50 -21.58
CA PHE A 506 -6.17 -2.14 -21.22
C PHE A 506 -5.65 -1.18 -22.29
N GLU A 507 -6.54 -0.35 -22.89
CA GLU A 507 -6.24 0.58 -23.99
C GLU A 507 -5.50 -0.08 -25.18
N GLY A 508 -5.85 -1.33 -25.48
CA GLY A 508 -5.24 -2.09 -26.59
C GLY A 508 -3.90 -2.74 -26.27
N VAL A 509 -3.40 -2.61 -25.04
CA VAL A 509 -2.12 -3.17 -24.57
C VAL A 509 -2.37 -4.33 -23.62
N ILE A 510 -1.63 -5.44 -23.79
CA ILE A 510 -1.66 -6.58 -22.87
C ILE A 510 -0.91 -6.18 -21.58
N ARG A 511 -1.56 -6.41 -20.44
CA ARG A 511 -0.98 -6.27 -19.11
C ARG A 511 -1.06 -7.58 -18.36
N ILE A 512 -0.04 -7.85 -17.55
CA ILE A 512 -0.01 -9.01 -16.65
C ILE A 512 -0.09 -8.48 -15.22
N PRO A 513 -1.00 -9.03 -14.37
CA PRO A 513 -1.04 -8.63 -12.97
C PRO A 513 0.25 -9.06 -12.26
N GLY A 514 0.80 -8.17 -11.46
CA GLY A 514 2.07 -8.38 -10.77
C GLY A 514 2.13 -7.66 -9.43
N ASP A 515 3.31 -7.26 -9.02
CA ASP A 515 3.54 -6.41 -7.86
C ASP A 515 2.94 -5.02 -8.09
N ILE A 516 2.66 -4.30 -7.00
CA ILE A 516 2.13 -2.93 -7.06
C ILE A 516 3.06 -1.97 -7.82
N VAL A 517 4.35 -2.24 -7.85
CA VAL A 517 5.34 -1.48 -8.62
C VAL A 517 5.04 -1.52 -10.12
N SER A 518 4.39 -2.60 -10.60
CA SER A 518 3.97 -2.72 -12.01
C SER A 518 3.00 -1.62 -12.44
N PHE A 519 2.29 -0.97 -11.52
CA PHE A 519 1.30 0.06 -11.83
C PHE A 519 1.88 1.47 -11.95
N SER A 520 3.19 1.65 -11.82
CA SER A 520 3.84 2.96 -11.89
C SER A 520 4.78 3.07 -13.09
N GLY A 521 4.70 4.17 -13.85
CA GLY A 521 5.58 4.43 -14.98
C GLY A 521 5.59 3.29 -16.00
N ILE A 522 6.78 2.79 -16.31
CA ILE A 522 6.98 1.66 -17.25
C ILE A 522 6.87 0.28 -16.58
N GLY A 523 6.43 0.20 -15.33
CA GLY A 523 6.36 -1.05 -14.55
C GLY A 523 5.55 -2.16 -15.23
N HIS A 524 4.51 -1.82 -16.00
CA HIS A 524 3.75 -2.80 -16.78
C HIS A 524 4.55 -3.50 -17.89
N PHE A 525 5.65 -2.88 -18.33
CA PHE A 525 6.42 -3.34 -19.49
C PHE A 525 7.81 -3.82 -19.15
N ASN A 526 8.37 -3.46 -17.99
CA ASN A 526 9.74 -3.80 -17.61
C ASN A 526 9.96 -5.32 -17.38
N ILE A 527 11.22 -5.73 -17.19
CA ILE A 527 11.54 -7.14 -16.94
C ILE A 527 11.11 -7.58 -15.55
N GLU A 528 11.21 -6.71 -14.55
CA GLU A 528 11.02 -7.08 -13.14
C GLU A 528 9.57 -7.42 -12.80
N SER A 529 8.63 -6.63 -13.28
CA SER A 529 7.22 -6.69 -12.85
C SER A 529 6.22 -6.66 -14.01
N GLY A 530 6.72 -6.59 -15.25
CA GLY A 530 5.89 -6.35 -16.43
C GLY A 530 6.04 -7.39 -17.54
N LEU A 531 5.53 -7.00 -18.70
CA LEU A 531 5.37 -7.87 -19.86
C LEU A 531 6.71 -8.38 -20.42
N ALA A 532 7.76 -7.56 -20.40
CA ALA A 532 9.08 -7.97 -20.91
C ALA A 532 9.66 -9.13 -20.08
N GLY A 533 9.47 -9.14 -18.75
CA GLY A 533 9.90 -10.27 -17.92
C GLY A 533 9.13 -11.55 -18.21
N ALA A 534 7.83 -11.47 -18.41
CA ALA A 534 7.01 -12.62 -18.78
C ALA A 534 7.39 -13.14 -20.18
N ALA A 535 7.69 -12.26 -21.12
CA ALA A 535 8.09 -12.59 -22.48
C ALA A 535 9.51 -13.18 -22.60
N TYR A 536 10.31 -13.13 -21.54
CA TYR A 536 11.67 -13.67 -21.53
C TYR A 536 11.73 -15.18 -21.83
N THR A 537 10.63 -15.90 -21.63
CA THR A 537 10.51 -17.30 -22.05
C THR A 537 9.75 -17.39 -23.38
N ASP A 538 10.32 -18.10 -24.36
CA ASP A 538 9.70 -18.28 -25.69
C ASP A 538 8.28 -18.88 -25.60
N ALA A 539 8.03 -19.74 -24.64
CA ALA A 539 6.74 -20.37 -24.43
C ALA A 539 5.67 -19.32 -24.03
N ILE A 540 5.98 -18.43 -23.10
CA ILE A 540 5.07 -17.36 -22.67
C ILE A 540 4.93 -16.30 -23.77
N ARG A 541 6.02 -15.94 -24.41
CA ARG A 541 6.00 -15.03 -25.56
C ARG A 541 5.04 -15.51 -26.63
N THR A 542 5.16 -16.77 -27.05
CA THR A 542 4.28 -17.39 -28.06
C THR A 542 2.82 -17.45 -27.60
N ALA A 543 2.58 -17.66 -26.30
CA ALA A 543 1.24 -17.76 -25.75
C ALA A 543 0.50 -16.42 -25.61
N LEU A 544 1.24 -15.31 -25.35
CA LEU A 544 0.65 -14.01 -25.02
C LEU A 544 0.72 -13.01 -26.19
N MET A 545 1.70 -13.14 -27.12
CA MET A 545 2.08 -12.03 -27.98
C MET A 545 1.84 -12.28 -29.47
N SER A 546 1.18 -11.33 -30.13
CA SER A 546 1.52 -10.90 -31.48
C SER A 546 2.83 -10.08 -31.43
N GLU A 547 3.59 -10.00 -32.54
CA GLU A 547 4.90 -9.34 -32.62
C GLU A 547 4.98 -7.89 -32.08
N ASP A 548 3.85 -7.21 -31.86
CA ASP A 548 3.73 -5.82 -31.39
C ASP A 548 3.16 -5.68 -29.96
N ALA A 549 3.15 -6.71 -29.15
CA ALA A 549 2.48 -6.67 -27.83
C ALA A 549 3.23 -5.80 -26.79
N ILE A 550 4.55 -5.65 -26.91
CA ILE A 550 5.32 -4.67 -26.13
C ILE A 550 5.32 -3.37 -26.94
N PRO A 551 4.70 -2.29 -26.45
CA PRO A 551 4.54 -1.06 -27.21
C PRO A 551 5.89 -0.43 -27.58
N LYS A 552 5.96 0.23 -28.73
CA LYS A 552 7.08 1.12 -29.05
C LYS A 552 7.03 2.30 -28.09
N ILE A 553 8.12 2.50 -27.39
CA ILE A 553 8.26 3.63 -26.47
C ILE A 553 8.68 4.81 -27.35
N GLU A 554 7.79 5.80 -27.50
CA GLU A 554 8.12 7.04 -28.19
C GLU A 554 9.10 7.85 -27.32
N ASN A 555 10.16 8.35 -27.96
CA ASN A 555 11.35 8.93 -27.33
C ASN A 555 11.16 10.28 -26.62
N ASP A 556 9.93 10.75 -26.39
CA ASP A 556 9.65 12.09 -25.86
C ASP A 556 9.54 12.16 -24.32
N GLU A 557 9.57 11.03 -23.62
CA GLU A 557 9.56 11.00 -22.16
C GLU A 557 10.93 10.54 -21.61
N ILE A 558 11.40 11.23 -20.57
CA ILE A 558 12.60 10.80 -19.81
C ILE A 558 12.22 9.52 -19.05
N MET A 559 12.50 8.37 -19.65
CA MET A 559 12.22 7.07 -19.06
C MET A 559 13.35 6.66 -18.11
N PRO A 560 13.05 6.02 -16.97
CA PRO A 560 14.07 5.47 -16.10
C PRO A 560 14.91 4.45 -16.84
N ARG A 561 16.24 4.52 -16.69
CA ARG A 561 17.20 3.59 -17.25
C ARG A 561 17.34 2.35 -16.35
N GLY A 562 17.98 1.30 -16.80
CA GLY A 562 18.30 0.09 -16.04
C GLY A 562 17.77 -1.20 -16.66
N TYR A 563 18.34 -2.33 -16.22
CA TYR A 563 18.04 -3.64 -16.81
C TYR A 563 16.69 -4.20 -16.35
N LEU A 564 16.44 -4.23 -15.04
CA LEU A 564 15.23 -4.89 -14.52
C LEU A 564 14.02 -3.96 -14.50
N SER A 565 14.15 -2.78 -13.90
CA SER A 565 13.04 -1.85 -13.72
C SER A 565 12.97 -0.74 -14.78
N GLY A 566 14.03 -0.58 -15.59
CA GLY A 566 14.17 0.49 -16.57
C GLY A 566 13.89 0.06 -18.02
N ILE A 567 14.03 1.03 -18.92
CA ILE A 567 13.78 0.88 -20.35
C ILE A 567 14.78 -0.05 -21.04
N ASP A 568 16.03 -0.14 -20.55
CA ASP A 568 17.09 -0.89 -21.21
C ASP A 568 16.76 -2.38 -21.35
N GLY A 569 16.09 -2.95 -20.33
CA GLY A 569 15.60 -4.32 -20.41
C GLY A 569 14.49 -4.52 -21.43
N ILE A 570 13.63 -3.51 -21.61
CA ILE A 570 12.56 -3.54 -22.62
C ILE A 570 13.15 -3.47 -24.02
N LEU A 571 14.12 -2.57 -24.24
CA LEU A 571 14.82 -2.44 -25.52
C LEU A 571 15.56 -3.73 -25.89
N LEU A 572 16.24 -4.35 -24.92
CA LEU A 572 16.89 -5.64 -25.10
C LEU A 572 15.90 -6.71 -25.55
N GLU A 573 14.76 -6.82 -24.90
CA GLU A 573 13.72 -7.81 -25.22
C GLU A 573 13.12 -7.60 -26.61
N ARG A 574 13.07 -6.36 -27.07
CA ARG A 574 12.63 -6.00 -28.43
C ARG A 574 13.70 -6.20 -29.48
N GLY A 575 14.95 -6.49 -29.10
CA GLY A 575 16.09 -6.53 -30.00
C GLY A 575 16.50 -5.15 -30.58
N GLU A 576 16.09 -4.07 -29.87
CA GLU A 576 16.45 -2.70 -30.24
C GLU A 576 17.80 -2.31 -29.65
N ASP A 577 18.51 -1.35 -30.27
CA ASP A 577 19.82 -0.91 -29.79
C ASP A 577 19.65 -0.04 -28.50
N ILE A 578 20.57 -0.26 -27.56
CA ILE A 578 20.65 0.49 -26.30
C ILE A 578 21.67 1.62 -26.48
N GLU A 579 21.19 2.83 -26.77
CA GLU A 579 22.02 4.02 -26.94
C GLU A 579 22.50 4.54 -25.58
N LEU A 580 23.82 4.54 -25.33
CA LEU A 580 24.43 5.03 -24.11
C LEU A 580 24.74 6.54 -24.15
N SER A 581 24.93 7.12 -25.36
CA SER A 581 25.22 8.55 -25.52
C SER A 581 24.17 9.46 -24.90
N LYS A 582 22.90 9.12 -25.01
CA LYS A 582 21.79 9.86 -24.41
C LYS A 582 21.83 9.85 -22.86
N PHE A 583 22.44 8.83 -22.28
CA PHE A 583 22.56 8.73 -20.81
C PHE A 583 23.51 9.78 -20.23
N GLN A 584 24.54 10.21 -20.95
CA GLN A 584 25.51 11.21 -20.48
C GLN A 584 24.92 12.63 -20.51
N GLU A 585 23.97 12.92 -21.41
CA GLU A 585 23.33 14.23 -21.54
C GLU A 585 22.23 14.47 -20.46
N ASP A 586 21.55 13.41 -20.02
CA ASP A 586 20.39 13.49 -19.11
C ASP A 586 20.71 13.20 -17.63
N ARG A 587 22.00 13.24 -17.23
CA ARG A 587 22.39 12.93 -15.85
C ARG A 587 21.72 13.85 -14.84
N PRO A 588 20.89 13.32 -13.90
CA PRO A 588 20.42 14.10 -12.79
C PRO A 588 21.60 14.51 -11.90
N SER A 589 21.61 15.75 -11.42
CA SER A 589 22.53 16.22 -10.41
C SER A 589 22.17 15.55 -9.08
N GLY A 590 22.79 14.40 -8.75
CA GLY A 590 22.48 13.64 -7.54
C GLY A 590 23.37 12.40 -7.40
N PRO A 591 23.10 11.55 -6.39
CA PRO A 591 23.79 10.28 -6.22
C PRO A 591 23.65 9.41 -7.46
N ILE A 592 24.74 8.70 -7.81
CA ILE A 592 24.74 7.78 -8.96
C ILE A 592 24.20 6.43 -8.47
N ASP A 593 23.07 5.99 -9.05
CA ASP A 593 22.61 4.61 -8.87
C ASP A 593 23.53 3.65 -9.64
N VAL A 594 24.11 2.70 -8.92
CA VAL A 594 25.02 1.69 -9.48
C VAL A 594 24.41 0.29 -9.47
N SER A 595 23.13 0.15 -9.08
CA SER A 595 22.46 -1.14 -8.93
C SER A 595 22.32 -1.88 -10.27
N LEU A 596 22.07 -3.18 -10.20
CA LEU A 596 21.70 -3.97 -11.35
C LEU A 596 20.24 -3.69 -11.78
N ARG A 597 19.40 -3.25 -10.86
CA ARG A 597 17.97 -2.99 -11.11
C ARG A 597 17.77 -1.80 -12.05
N SER A 598 18.22 -0.62 -11.64
CA SER A 598 17.96 0.68 -12.29
C SER A 598 19.24 1.49 -12.54
N GLY A 599 20.39 0.99 -12.13
CA GLY A 599 21.65 1.72 -12.14
C GLY A 599 22.63 1.33 -13.26
N LEU A 600 23.84 1.88 -13.15
CA LEU A 600 24.90 1.72 -14.14
C LEU A 600 25.25 0.27 -14.43
N ALA A 601 25.27 -0.62 -13.43
CA ALA A 601 25.56 -2.04 -13.61
C ALA A 601 24.48 -2.72 -14.48
N GLY A 602 23.20 -2.36 -14.27
CA GLY A 602 22.10 -2.87 -15.08
C GLY A 602 22.15 -2.38 -16.53
N ILE A 603 22.44 -1.10 -16.73
CA ILE A 603 22.61 -0.51 -18.08
C ILE A 603 23.75 -1.20 -18.82
N ALA A 604 24.90 -1.40 -18.16
CA ALA A 604 26.05 -2.09 -18.74
C ALA A 604 25.71 -3.53 -19.13
N LEU A 605 25.03 -4.29 -18.25
CA LEU A 605 24.61 -5.66 -18.55
C LEU A 605 23.62 -5.73 -19.71
N ALA A 606 22.63 -4.84 -19.77
CA ALA A 606 21.68 -4.80 -20.87
C ALA A 606 22.38 -4.53 -22.21
N LYS A 607 23.29 -3.56 -22.25
CA LYS A 607 24.08 -3.26 -23.46
C LYS A 607 24.98 -4.44 -23.87
N MET A 608 25.69 -5.07 -22.94
CA MET A 608 26.51 -6.26 -23.22
C MET A 608 25.65 -7.41 -23.76
N ALA A 609 24.47 -7.65 -23.17
CA ALA A 609 23.56 -8.68 -23.68
C ALA A 609 23.05 -8.36 -25.11
N SER A 610 22.75 -7.10 -25.40
CA SER A 610 22.37 -6.66 -26.77
C SER A 610 23.48 -6.92 -27.78
N LEU A 611 24.73 -6.64 -27.43
CA LEU A 611 25.89 -6.93 -28.29
C LEU A 611 26.09 -8.43 -28.56
N MET A 612 25.78 -9.28 -27.55
CA MET A 612 25.87 -10.75 -27.71
C MET A 612 24.80 -11.31 -28.65
N THR A 613 23.66 -10.67 -28.78
CA THR A 613 22.57 -11.08 -29.68
C THR A 613 22.78 -10.56 -31.13
N GLN A 614 23.65 -9.57 -31.32
CA GLN A 614 23.95 -8.93 -32.61
C GLN A 614 25.45 -9.07 -32.95
N PRO A 615 25.91 -10.20 -33.46
CA PRO A 615 27.34 -10.55 -33.56
C PRO A 615 28.18 -9.62 -34.46
N ASP A 616 27.55 -8.80 -35.28
CA ASP A 616 28.25 -7.83 -36.13
C ASP A 616 28.49 -6.46 -35.47
N THR A 617 28.00 -6.27 -34.24
CA THR A 617 28.09 -5.01 -33.50
C THR A 617 29.40 -4.98 -32.71
N LYS A 618 30.24 -3.96 -32.96
CA LYS A 618 31.47 -3.76 -32.20
C LYS A 618 31.14 -3.11 -30.86
N VAL A 619 31.96 -3.45 -29.85
CA VAL A 619 31.94 -2.73 -28.57
C VAL A 619 32.21 -1.25 -28.86
N ASP A 620 31.28 -0.39 -28.43
CA ASP A 620 31.41 1.05 -28.61
C ASP A 620 32.19 1.69 -27.45
N ASN A 621 32.69 2.91 -27.67
CA ASN A 621 33.46 3.64 -26.67
C ASN A 621 32.59 3.96 -25.44
N ASP A 622 31.29 4.18 -25.62
CA ASP A 622 30.37 4.54 -24.53
C ASP A 622 30.24 3.41 -23.53
N LEU A 623 30.21 2.13 -23.96
CA LEU A 623 30.22 0.98 -23.08
C LEU A 623 31.55 0.87 -22.31
N THR A 624 32.69 1.10 -23.02
CA THR A 624 34.01 1.10 -22.37
C THR A 624 34.12 2.18 -21.31
N ASP A 625 33.61 3.37 -21.56
CA ASP A 625 33.60 4.49 -20.63
C ASP A 625 32.69 4.19 -19.42
N LEU A 626 31.53 3.56 -19.65
CA LEU A 626 30.61 3.14 -18.58
C LEU A 626 31.26 2.08 -17.65
N ILE A 627 31.94 1.10 -18.21
CA ILE A 627 32.66 0.07 -17.47
C ILE A 627 33.80 0.69 -16.66
N ALA A 628 34.63 1.57 -17.28
CA ALA A 628 35.68 2.30 -16.57
C ALA A 628 35.16 3.14 -15.41
N GLN A 629 33.99 3.73 -15.58
CA GLN A 629 33.31 4.45 -14.50
C GLN A 629 32.90 3.52 -13.34
N LEU A 630 32.30 2.35 -13.63
CA LEU A 630 31.95 1.36 -12.62
C LEU A 630 33.19 0.87 -11.87
N GLN A 631 34.28 0.59 -12.58
CA GLN A 631 35.54 0.19 -12.00
C GLN A 631 36.11 1.29 -11.07
N GLY A 632 36.16 2.53 -11.49
CA GLY A 632 36.63 3.65 -10.69
C GLY A 632 35.81 3.84 -9.41
N ILE A 633 34.49 3.62 -9.46
CA ILE A 633 33.61 3.67 -8.28
C ILE A 633 33.91 2.51 -7.31
N THR A 634 34.26 1.32 -7.81
CA THR A 634 34.60 0.18 -6.95
C THR A 634 35.97 0.33 -6.30
N GLU A 635 36.95 0.92 -6.99
CA GLU A 635 38.30 1.19 -6.47
C GLU A 635 38.32 2.29 -5.40
N ASP A 636 37.53 3.35 -5.57
CA ASP A 636 37.36 4.40 -4.57
C ASP A 636 35.89 4.77 -4.35
N PRO A 637 35.13 3.98 -3.56
CA PRO A 637 33.73 4.25 -3.27
C PRO A 637 33.45 5.58 -2.55
N SER A 638 34.51 6.24 -2.05
CA SER A 638 34.40 7.53 -1.35
C SER A 638 34.43 8.73 -2.29
N SER A 639 34.94 8.56 -3.52
CA SER A 639 35.10 9.64 -4.50
C SER A 639 33.79 10.09 -5.14
N THR A 640 32.74 9.26 -5.05
CA THR A 640 31.46 9.52 -5.70
C THR A 640 30.31 9.21 -4.73
N ILE A 641 29.26 10.03 -4.76
CA ILE A 641 28.03 9.73 -4.02
C ILE A 641 27.29 8.63 -4.77
N VAL A 642 27.31 7.43 -4.21
CA VAL A 642 26.67 6.23 -4.76
C VAL A 642 25.37 5.94 -4.02
N SER A 643 24.33 5.61 -4.74
CA SER A 643 23.06 5.13 -4.17
C SER A 643 22.68 3.77 -4.75
N PHE A 644 21.79 3.10 -4.03
CA PHE A 644 21.02 1.95 -4.51
C PHE A 644 19.54 2.27 -4.28
N GLU A 645 18.68 1.98 -5.24
CA GLU A 645 17.28 2.41 -5.22
C GLU A 645 16.53 2.06 -3.92
N THR A 646 16.81 0.91 -3.33
CA THR A 646 16.09 0.38 -2.16
C THR A 646 16.93 0.21 -0.91
N SER A 647 18.23 0.55 -0.93
CA SER A 647 19.13 0.19 0.16
C SER A 647 20.28 1.16 0.39
N SER A 648 20.89 1.07 1.58
CA SER A 648 22.03 1.88 1.96
C SER A 648 23.31 1.53 1.19
N ARG A 649 24.31 2.41 1.19
CA ARG A 649 25.66 2.22 0.61
C ARG A 649 26.36 0.92 1.02
N LYS A 650 25.87 0.19 2.03
CA LYS A 650 26.43 -1.08 2.52
C LYS A 650 25.74 -2.31 1.97
N ALA A 651 24.82 -2.14 1.01
CA ALA A 651 24.07 -3.26 0.44
C ALA A 651 25.00 -4.24 -0.29
N ALA A 652 24.93 -5.51 0.10
CA ALA A 652 25.70 -6.58 -0.52
C ALA A 652 24.90 -7.42 -1.53
N GLY A 653 23.61 -7.09 -1.73
CA GLY A 653 22.69 -7.86 -2.58
C GLY A 653 23.08 -7.87 -4.07
N LEU A 654 22.59 -8.86 -4.79
CA LEU A 654 22.83 -8.99 -6.23
C LEU A 654 22.09 -7.90 -7.03
N ILE A 655 20.83 -7.67 -6.74
CA ILE A 655 19.97 -6.74 -7.49
C ILE A 655 20.23 -5.29 -7.08
N ASP A 656 20.17 -5.01 -5.77
CA ASP A 656 20.26 -3.69 -5.18
C ASP A 656 21.53 -3.53 -4.34
N GLY A 657 22.68 -4.00 -4.82
CA GLY A 657 23.92 -3.96 -4.06
C GLY A 657 25.18 -4.22 -4.86
N TRP A 658 26.32 -4.21 -4.18
CA TRP A 658 27.65 -4.33 -4.76
C TRP A 658 27.91 -5.64 -5.52
N SER A 659 27.23 -6.74 -5.14
CA SER A 659 27.36 -8.00 -5.90
C SER A 659 26.86 -7.88 -7.32
N GLY A 660 25.86 -7.02 -7.60
CA GLY A 660 25.40 -6.73 -8.95
C GLY A 660 26.44 -5.96 -9.78
N VAL A 661 27.12 -5.02 -9.16
CA VAL A 661 28.25 -4.28 -9.79
C VAL A 661 29.37 -5.25 -10.12
N GLY A 662 29.75 -6.14 -9.19
CA GLY A 662 30.76 -7.18 -9.42
C GLY A 662 30.39 -8.12 -10.58
N LEU A 663 29.11 -8.52 -10.68
CA LEU A 663 28.63 -9.31 -11.82
C LEU A 663 28.77 -8.57 -13.15
N ALA A 664 28.46 -7.28 -13.18
CA ALA A 664 28.59 -6.48 -14.41
C ALA A 664 30.05 -6.36 -14.86
N LEU A 665 30.98 -6.16 -13.92
CA LEU A 665 32.42 -6.10 -14.21
C LEU A 665 32.98 -7.47 -14.63
N ASP A 666 32.57 -8.58 -14.00
CA ASP A 666 32.94 -9.94 -14.41
C ASP A 666 32.51 -10.22 -15.87
N ARG A 667 31.29 -9.83 -16.24
CA ARG A 667 30.82 -9.99 -17.63
C ARG A 667 31.54 -9.09 -18.62
N ALA A 668 31.92 -7.87 -18.18
CA ALA A 668 32.71 -6.95 -18.97
C ALA A 668 34.12 -7.50 -19.24
N SER A 669 34.76 -8.06 -18.18
CA SER A 669 36.07 -8.74 -18.31
C SER A 669 36.03 -9.83 -19.37
N LEU A 670 35.02 -10.68 -19.36
CA LEU A 670 34.85 -11.75 -20.36
C LEU A 670 34.60 -11.21 -21.76
N LEU A 671 33.82 -10.14 -21.92
CA LEU A 671 33.51 -9.56 -23.23
C LEU A 671 34.68 -8.82 -23.83
N LEU A 672 35.44 -8.09 -23.02
CA LEU A 672 36.57 -7.24 -23.47
C LEU A 672 37.91 -7.99 -23.50
N GLY A 673 37.97 -9.16 -22.86
CA GLY A 673 39.21 -9.93 -22.69
C GLY A 673 40.22 -9.23 -21.77
N ASP A 674 39.71 -8.49 -20.79
CA ASP A 674 40.49 -7.72 -19.82
C ASP A 674 40.36 -8.30 -18.44
N ASP A 675 41.36 -9.07 -17.98
CA ASP A 675 41.37 -9.72 -16.67
C ASP A 675 41.60 -8.74 -15.49
N SER A 676 41.79 -7.44 -15.76
CA SER A 676 41.98 -6.43 -14.72
C SER A 676 40.67 -5.83 -14.20
N LEU A 677 39.56 -6.10 -14.88
CA LEU A 677 38.21 -5.71 -14.44
C LEU A 677 37.67 -6.70 -13.40
#